data_00b2978b96ec8bea16d5bb31f8013210
#
_entry.id   00b2978b96ec8bea16d5bb31f8013210
#
_cell.length_a   1.000
_cell.length_b   1.000
_cell.length_c   1.000
_cell.angle_alpha   90.00
_cell.angle_beta   90.00
_cell.angle_gamma   90.00
#
_symmetry.space_group_name_H-M   'P 1'
#
loop_
_entity.id
_entity.type
_entity.pdbx_description
1 polymer ?
#
loop_
_entity_poly.entity_id
_entity_poly.type
_entity_poly.pdbx_seq_one_letter_code
_entity_poly.pdbx_strand_id
1 'polypeptide(L)'
;MRERIHAPDLAGATAWLNVERPPSIRDLRGQLVILDFWTYCCINCMHVLPVLRELEERHRDDPLVVIGVHSAKFDAEKDARHILEAMQRYGVRHPVAVDSEMVLWSQYAVRSWPTLVIIRPDGTLASIAPGEPDPSVLEAFVSDHLAQARADGTLARAPRHLAKPERRDERTLSFPGKVASTSHGRIVVSDSGHHRVLVLGADGAVQDTIGSGLCGHREGPFAEAALDDPQGVALSGDSLYIADARAHAVFRADLRERTLHRLAGTYELGRTPLSQRTRALETPLRSPWDLALRGDELYVALAGSHQVAVIALGEGTIEPVAGNGREALVDGPGREAALAQPSGLSLQNDVLYVADSESSGVRAIDLRTRRVYTVAGGPGLFDFGDKVGKVETGMLQHPLAVAATASSGLIVADTYNDKLKRFSPDGLRLEPFFEGAADSRLSQPAGLSVLPSGEVLVVDTNHHRIVKVSANGERAYELTVRGAPAPRYGFAVATAPRPAQGGASAGWFTAILPAPRDVGFAPGAGKLLLTVAAPEGMELSAASPWSASLEVSRRSDLLQVAPEFTRGEARGGRSEQIELRVESQHLYDVDSELLVELRAVACDSVHHAACYPVKNSFRIPLRLLRDAGQREVRVTLPLEVRK
;
A
#
# COMPACT_ATOMS: atom_id res chain seq x y z
N MET A 1 -34.15 12.39 18.97
CA MET A 1 -33.49 12.47 17.64
C MET A 1 -32.17 13.18 17.82
N ARG A 2 -31.03 12.54 17.53
CA ARG A 2 -29.74 13.24 17.46
C ARG A 2 -29.83 14.19 16.27
N GLU A 3 -29.48 15.45 16.49
CA GLU A 3 -29.42 16.47 15.44
C GLU A 3 -28.45 16.00 14.34
N ARG A 4 -28.92 15.88 13.09
CA ARG A 4 -28.07 15.46 11.95
C ARG A 4 -27.28 16.68 11.48
N ILE A 5 -25.95 16.55 11.41
CA ILE A 5 -25.06 17.62 10.96
C ILE A 5 -25.06 17.64 9.44
N HIS A 6 -25.39 18.79 8.85
CA HIS A 6 -25.28 19.00 7.42
C HIS A 6 -23.80 19.11 6.99
N ALA A 7 -23.45 18.46 5.87
CA ALA A 7 -22.13 18.57 5.29
C ALA A 7 -21.86 20.02 4.82
N PRO A 8 -20.66 20.58 5.09
CA PRO A 8 -20.22 21.83 4.47
C PRO A 8 -20.22 21.75 2.95
N ASP A 9 -20.33 22.91 2.26
CA ASP A 9 -20.25 22.94 0.80
C ASP A 9 -18.79 22.82 0.32
N LEU A 10 -18.60 22.47 -0.96
CA LEU A 10 -17.30 22.28 -1.60
C LEU A 10 -16.74 23.59 -2.22
N ALA A 11 -17.30 24.72 -1.87
CA ALA A 11 -16.93 26.03 -2.42
C ALA A 11 -15.50 26.50 -2.07
N GLY A 12 -14.83 25.83 -1.11
CA GLY A 12 -13.45 26.15 -0.72
C GLY A 12 -12.34 25.63 -1.65
N ALA A 13 -12.68 24.80 -2.64
CA ALA A 13 -11.72 24.29 -3.60
C ALA A 13 -11.14 25.40 -4.48
N THR A 14 -9.81 25.45 -4.61
CA THR A 14 -9.10 26.45 -5.45
C THR A 14 -9.18 26.13 -6.94
N ALA A 15 -9.35 24.88 -7.31
CA ALA A 15 -9.56 24.37 -8.66
C ALA A 15 -10.33 23.04 -8.61
N TRP A 16 -10.78 22.59 -9.80
CA TRP A 16 -11.40 21.29 -9.96
C TRP A 16 -10.80 20.56 -11.16
N LEU A 17 -10.50 19.28 -10.99
CA LEU A 17 -9.94 18.42 -12.01
C LEU A 17 -10.93 17.31 -12.36
N ASN A 18 -10.87 16.83 -13.59
CA ASN A 18 -11.66 15.74 -14.14
C ASN A 18 -13.19 15.93 -14.02
N VAL A 19 -13.68 17.15 -14.06
CA VAL A 19 -15.09 17.49 -14.05
C VAL A 19 -15.36 18.65 -15.01
N GLU A 20 -16.54 18.68 -15.62
CA GLU A 20 -16.94 19.80 -16.49
C GLU A 20 -17.42 21.00 -15.67
N ARG A 21 -18.23 20.73 -14.65
CA ARG A 21 -18.79 21.74 -13.76
C ARG A 21 -18.63 21.30 -12.30
N PRO A 22 -17.98 22.11 -11.45
CA PRO A 22 -17.87 21.86 -10.02
C PRO A 22 -19.25 21.59 -9.39
N PRO A 23 -19.43 20.47 -8.68
CA PRO A 23 -20.68 20.21 -7.96
C PRO A 23 -20.68 20.91 -6.60
N SER A 24 -21.86 21.32 -6.13
CA SER A 24 -22.11 21.65 -4.72
C SER A 24 -22.71 20.45 -3.99
N ILE A 25 -22.63 20.43 -2.67
CA ILE A 25 -23.32 19.39 -1.86
C ILE A 25 -24.83 19.43 -2.11
N ARG A 26 -25.38 20.61 -2.41
CA ARG A 26 -26.78 20.75 -2.79
C ARG A 26 -27.10 20.06 -4.12
N ASP A 27 -26.22 20.15 -5.10
CA ASP A 27 -26.39 19.49 -6.41
C ASP A 27 -26.31 17.97 -6.31
N LEU A 28 -25.69 17.44 -5.26
CA LEU A 28 -25.50 16.02 -5.00
C LEU A 28 -26.60 15.39 -4.14
N ARG A 29 -27.67 16.13 -3.82
CA ARG A 29 -28.82 15.57 -3.12
C ARG A 29 -29.41 14.38 -3.86
N GLY A 30 -29.74 13.35 -3.12
CA GLY A 30 -30.15 12.05 -3.67
C GLY A 30 -29.02 11.09 -3.99
N GLN A 31 -27.76 11.52 -3.94
CA GLN A 31 -26.59 10.66 -4.10
C GLN A 31 -25.96 10.37 -2.72
N LEU A 32 -25.50 9.16 -2.50
CA LEU A 32 -24.53 8.87 -1.43
C LEU A 32 -23.19 9.41 -1.90
N VAL A 33 -22.53 10.27 -1.10
CA VAL A 33 -21.27 10.91 -1.51
C VAL A 33 -20.14 10.45 -0.61
N ILE A 34 -19.01 10.08 -1.20
CA ILE A 34 -17.76 9.83 -0.51
C ILE A 34 -16.78 10.93 -0.91
N LEU A 35 -16.29 11.68 0.08
CA LEU A 35 -15.17 12.58 -0.10
C LEU A 35 -13.91 11.85 0.38
N ASP A 36 -12.92 11.70 -0.50
CA ASP A 36 -11.61 11.14 -0.19
C ASP A 36 -10.61 12.28 0.00
N PHE A 37 -10.26 12.57 1.25
CA PHE A 37 -9.21 13.54 1.59
C PHE A 37 -7.86 12.86 1.47
N TRP A 38 -7.13 13.17 0.40
CA TRP A 38 -5.89 12.53 0.02
C TRP A 38 -4.80 13.54 -0.37
N THR A 39 -3.58 13.05 -0.47
CA THR A 39 -2.45 13.74 -1.08
C THR A 39 -1.59 12.72 -1.83
N TYR A 40 -0.97 13.12 -2.95
CA TYR A 40 -0.33 12.16 -3.83
C TYR A 40 1.06 11.70 -3.36
N CYS A 41 1.63 12.30 -2.32
CA CYS A 41 2.86 11.80 -1.68
C CYS A 41 2.62 10.60 -0.77
N CYS A 42 1.44 10.50 -0.19
CA CYS A 42 1.13 9.60 0.93
C CYS A 42 0.84 8.17 0.45
N ILE A 43 1.69 7.22 0.82
CA ILE A 43 1.52 5.81 0.46
C ILE A 43 0.20 5.21 0.96
N ASN A 44 -0.28 5.62 2.14
CA ASN A 44 -1.54 5.15 2.69
C ASN A 44 -2.73 5.63 1.85
N CYS A 45 -2.66 6.83 1.27
CA CYS A 45 -3.65 7.31 0.31
C CYS A 45 -3.63 6.47 -0.97
N MET A 46 -2.44 6.13 -1.47
CA MET A 46 -2.31 5.26 -2.65
C MET A 46 -2.94 3.88 -2.44
N HIS A 47 -2.97 3.37 -1.20
CA HIS A 47 -3.67 2.11 -0.87
C HIS A 47 -5.20 2.24 -0.93
N VAL A 48 -5.75 3.44 -0.70
CA VAL A 48 -7.19 3.69 -0.73
C VAL A 48 -7.73 3.81 -2.16
N LEU A 49 -6.95 4.38 -3.07
CA LEU A 49 -7.39 4.64 -4.46
C LEU A 49 -7.89 3.39 -5.22
N PRO A 50 -7.21 2.22 -5.17
CA PRO A 50 -7.73 0.99 -5.77
C PRO A 50 -9.04 0.51 -5.14
N VAL A 51 -9.18 0.67 -3.82
CA VAL A 51 -10.41 0.30 -3.09
C VAL A 51 -11.59 1.16 -3.55
N LEU A 52 -11.40 2.47 -3.67
CA LEU A 52 -12.42 3.38 -4.18
C LEU A 52 -12.79 3.07 -5.63
N ARG A 53 -11.82 2.79 -6.49
CA ARG A 53 -12.06 2.40 -7.88
C ARG A 53 -12.90 1.13 -7.99
N GLU A 54 -12.59 0.10 -7.19
CA GLU A 54 -13.39 -1.13 -7.16
C GLU A 54 -14.82 -0.86 -6.66
N LEU A 55 -14.96 0.00 -5.65
CA LEU A 55 -16.25 0.43 -5.12
C LEU A 55 -17.08 1.16 -6.19
N GLU A 56 -16.48 2.10 -6.93
CA GLU A 56 -17.13 2.82 -8.03
C GLU A 56 -17.58 1.87 -9.16
N GLU A 57 -16.73 0.89 -9.52
CA GLU A 57 -17.08 -0.11 -10.55
C GLU A 57 -18.23 -1.01 -10.11
N ARG A 58 -18.26 -1.42 -8.84
CA ARG A 58 -19.31 -2.27 -8.27
C ARG A 58 -20.64 -1.55 -8.17
N HIS A 59 -20.62 -0.28 -7.81
CA HIS A 59 -21.80 0.58 -7.62
C HIS A 59 -22.06 1.55 -8.79
N ARG A 60 -21.54 1.27 -9.98
CA ARG A 60 -21.66 2.16 -11.16
C ARG A 60 -23.10 2.51 -11.56
N ASP A 61 -24.05 1.63 -11.24
CA ASP A 61 -25.48 1.81 -11.53
C ASP A 61 -26.26 2.33 -10.31
N ASP A 62 -25.61 2.49 -9.16
CA ASP A 62 -26.20 3.06 -7.94
C ASP A 62 -25.94 4.57 -7.85
N PRO A 63 -26.82 5.33 -7.18
CA PRO A 63 -26.60 6.74 -6.89
C PRO A 63 -25.48 6.99 -5.86
N LEU A 64 -24.26 6.62 -6.23
CA LEU A 64 -23.01 6.81 -5.51
C LEU A 64 -22.12 7.78 -6.28
N VAL A 65 -21.51 8.73 -5.59
CA VAL A 65 -20.51 9.66 -6.14
C VAL A 65 -19.29 9.68 -5.24
N VAL A 66 -18.11 9.42 -5.82
CA VAL A 66 -16.82 9.63 -5.17
C VAL A 66 -16.23 10.95 -5.66
N ILE A 67 -15.67 11.75 -4.75
CA ILE A 67 -14.95 12.98 -5.04
C ILE A 67 -13.65 12.96 -4.23
N GLY A 68 -12.51 13.04 -4.91
CA GLY A 68 -11.24 13.28 -4.26
C GLY A 68 -11.16 14.73 -3.76
N VAL A 69 -10.65 14.94 -2.58
CA VAL A 69 -10.27 16.26 -2.06
C VAL A 69 -8.77 16.23 -1.82
N HIS A 70 -8.03 16.77 -2.78
CA HIS A 70 -6.58 16.79 -2.69
C HIS A 70 -6.12 17.95 -1.82
N SER A 71 -5.74 17.65 -0.58
CA SER A 71 -5.23 18.62 0.40
C SER A 71 -3.72 18.47 0.51
N ALA A 72 -2.98 19.46 0.04
CA ALA A 72 -1.54 19.42 -0.15
C ALA A 72 -0.77 19.29 1.18
N LYS A 73 0.19 18.35 1.26
CA LYS A 73 1.15 18.23 2.37
C LYS A 73 2.44 19.01 2.07
N PHE A 74 2.92 18.96 0.83
CA PHE A 74 4.11 19.63 0.35
C PHE A 74 3.78 20.80 -0.60
N ASP A 75 4.71 21.73 -0.77
CA ASP A 75 4.48 22.89 -1.64
C ASP A 75 4.28 22.51 -3.11
N ALA A 76 4.99 21.50 -3.60
CA ALA A 76 4.82 20.98 -4.96
C ALA A 76 3.41 20.42 -5.21
N GLU A 77 2.72 19.96 -4.17
CA GLU A 77 1.38 19.38 -4.26
C GLU A 77 0.24 20.41 -4.36
N LYS A 78 0.58 21.71 -4.29
CA LYS A 78 -0.38 22.80 -4.50
C LYS A 78 -0.66 23.07 -5.98
N ASP A 79 0.24 22.62 -6.89
CA ASP A 79 0.08 22.82 -8.32
C ASP A 79 -0.93 21.83 -8.92
N ALA A 80 -2.02 22.35 -9.47
CA ALA A 80 -3.08 21.55 -10.09
C ALA A 80 -2.58 20.67 -11.26
N ARG A 81 -1.47 21.03 -11.92
CA ARG A 81 -0.87 20.21 -12.99
C ARG A 81 -0.25 18.95 -12.41
N HIS A 82 0.53 19.06 -11.32
CA HIS A 82 1.11 17.90 -10.65
C HIS A 82 0.03 16.98 -10.07
N ILE A 83 -1.08 17.54 -9.56
CA ILE A 83 -2.23 16.75 -9.10
C ILE A 83 -2.86 15.99 -10.27
N LEU A 84 -3.02 16.63 -11.44
CA LEU A 84 -3.57 15.98 -12.63
C LEU A 84 -2.67 14.83 -13.12
N GLU A 85 -1.35 15.03 -13.10
CA GLU A 85 -0.37 13.98 -13.43
C GLU A 85 -0.43 12.83 -12.43
N ALA A 86 -0.55 13.12 -11.13
CA ALA A 86 -0.72 12.12 -10.09
C ALA A 86 -2.04 11.34 -10.26
N MET A 87 -3.15 12.02 -10.60
CA MET A 87 -4.41 11.35 -10.93
C MET A 87 -4.24 10.37 -12.09
N GLN A 88 -3.51 10.74 -13.14
CA GLN A 88 -3.22 9.85 -14.27
C GLN A 88 -2.34 8.68 -13.84
N ARG A 89 -1.28 8.94 -13.07
CA ARG A 89 -0.35 7.92 -12.57
C ARG A 89 -1.05 6.86 -11.72
N TYR A 90 -1.97 7.28 -10.85
CA TYR A 90 -2.66 6.39 -9.91
C TYR A 90 -4.03 5.93 -10.39
N GLY A 91 -4.44 6.34 -11.60
CA GLY A 91 -5.71 5.92 -12.20
C GLY A 91 -6.94 6.46 -11.47
N VAL A 92 -6.85 7.68 -10.92
CA VAL A 92 -7.99 8.37 -10.29
C VAL A 92 -8.94 8.86 -11.37
N ARG A 93 -10.15 8.32 -11.38
CA ARG A 93 -11.15 8.59 -12.43
C ARG A 93 -12.26 9.54 -11.98
N HIS A 94 -12.51 9.63 -10.69
CA HIS A 94 -13.51 10.54 -10.15
C HIS A 94 -13.04 12.01 -10.19
N PRO A 95 -13.97 12.98 -10.02
CA PRO A 95 -13.63 14.38 -9.88
C PRO A 95 -12.74 14.65 -8.67
N VAL A 96 -11.82 15.60 -8.79
CA VAL A 96 -10.95 16.02 -7.68
C VAL A 96 -11.10 17.53 -7.43
N ALA A 97 -11.46 17.87 -6.21
CA ALA A 97 -11.37 19.22 -5.67
C ALA A 97 -9.95 19.50 -5.21
N VAL A 98 -9.33 20.56 -5.70
CA VAL A 98 -7.99 20.99 -5.28
C VAL A 98 -8.13 21.88 -4.05
N ASP A 99 -7.63 21.40 -2.91
CA ASP A 99 -7.72 22.08 -1.60
C ASP A 99 -6.33 22.57 -1.16
N SER A 100 -5.65 23.34 -2.03
CA SER A 100 -4.29 23.83 -1.79
C SER A 100 -4.16 24.70 -0.54
N GLU A 101 -5.24 25.36 -0.13
CA GLU A 101 -5.28 26.24 1.03
C GLU A 101 -5.89 25.56 2.28
N MET A 102 -6.12 24.23 2.24
CA MET A 102 -6.67 23.44 3.35
C MET A 102 -8.02 23.98 3.89
N VAL A 103 -8.83 24.61 3.03
CA VAL A 103 -10.14 25.16 3.41
C VAL A 103 -11.15 24.04 3.64
N LEU A 104 -11.26 23.10 2.69
CA LEU A 104 -12.15 21.94 2.82
C LEU A 104 -11.66 21.02 3.94
N TRP A 105 -10.36 20.79 4.06
CA TRP A 105 -9.75 20.07 5.17
C TRP A 105 -10.24 20.59 6.53
N SER A 106 -10.18 21.92 6.71
CA SER A 106 -10.57 22.57 7.95
C SER A 106 -12.09 22.52 8.19
N GLN A 107 -12.90 22.73 7.14
CA GLN A 107 -14.36 22.70 7.21
C GLN A 107 -14.90 21.33 7.60
N TYR A 108 -14.28 20.25 7.10
CA TYR A 108 -14.64 18.87 7.43
C TYR A 108 -13.94 18.32 8.68
N ALA A 109 -13.16 19.16 9.36
CA ALA A 109 -12.38 18.81 10.57
C ALA A 109 -11.48 17.59 10.36
N VAL A 110 -10.90 17.43 9.16
CA VAL A 110 -9.95 16.38 8.83
C VAL A 110 -8.64 16.62 9.58
N ARG A 111 -7.96 15.56 9.99
CA ARG A 111 -6.72 15.63 10.81
C ARG A 111 -5.57 14.77 10.31
N SER A 112 -5.85 13.88 9.36
CA SER A 112 -4.84 12.96 8.81
C SER A 112 -5.22 12.53 7.39
N TRP A 113 -4.21 12.15 6.62
CA TRP A 113 -4.37 11.48 5.32
C TRP A 113 -4.17 9.96 5.49
N PRO A 114 -4.96 9.13 4.79
CA PRO A 114 -6.23 9.47 4.16
C PRO A 114 -7.36 9.65 5.18
N THR A 115 -8.44 10.34 4.79
CA THR A 115 -9.69 10.38 5.55
C THR A 115 -10.88 10.32 4.59
N LEU A 116 -11.77 9.36 4.78
CA LEU A 116 -13.02 9.28 4.04
C LEU A 116 -14.15 9.98 4.81
N VAL A 117 -14.87 10.89 4.13
CA VAL A 117 -16.08 11.51 4.66
C VAL A 117 -17.26 11.03 3.84
N ILE A 118 -18.24 10.42 4.51
CA ILE A 118 -19.42 9.88 3.85
C ILE A 118 -20.63 10.74 4.16
N ILE A 119 -21.35 11.17 3.12
CA ILE A 119 -22.48 12.09 3.19
C ILE A 119 -23.72 11.38 2.65
N ARG A 120 -24.80 11.37 3.43
CA ARG A 120 -26.06 10.75 3.05
C ARG A 120 -26.75 11.51 1.91
N PRO A 121 -27.69 10.87 1.20
CA PRO A 121 -28.46 11.51 0.13
C PRO A 121 -29.25 12.76 0.58
N ASP A 122 -29.58 12.87 1.86
CA ASP A 122 -30.17 14.09 2.44
C ASP A 122 -29.13 15.20 2.72
N GLY A 123 -27.84 14.98 2.41
CA GLY A 123 -26.72 15.90 2.59
C GLY A 123 -26.24 16.03 4.02
N THR A 124 -26.58 15.08 4.90
CA THR A 124 -26.04 15.03 6.26
C THR A 124 -24.83 14.10 6.34
N LEU A 125 -23.91 14.40 7.25
CA LEU A 125 -22.75 13.57 7.50
C LEU A 125 -23.17 12.19 8.02
N ALA A 126 -22.69 11.13 7.39
CA ALA A 126 -22.83 9.76 7.84
C ALA A 126 -21.65 9.32 8.70
N SER A 127 -20.44 9.58 8.22
CA SER A 127 -19.18 9.17 8.88
C SER A 127 -18.03 10.08 8.48
N ILE A 128 -17.03 10.17 9.36
CA ILE A 128 -15.69 10.66 9.07
C ILE A 128 -14.74 9.54 9.55
N ALA A 129 -14.03 8.90 8.62
CA ALA A 129 -13.23 7.72 8.85
C ALA A 129 -11.76 8.00 8.48
N PRO A 130 -10.88 8.32 9.44
CA PRO A 130 -9.47 8.48 9.19
C PRO A 130 -8.77 7.13 8.98
N GLY A 131 -7.71 7.13 8.17
CA GLY A 131 -6.88 5.97 7.87
C GLY A 131 -7.39 5.13 6.69
N GLU A 132 -6.72 4.02 6.46
CA GLU A 132 -7.05 3.08 5.37
C GLU A 132 -8.29 2.26 5.77
N PRO A 133 -9.38 2.28 4.98
CA PRO A 133 -10.54 1.46 5.26
C PRO A 133 -10.25 -0.02 4.96
N ASP A 134 -10.87 -0.91 5.73
CA ASP A 134 -11.01 -2.29 5.27
C ASP A 134 -12.00 -2.30 4.10
N PRO A 135 -11.63 -2.87 2.92
CA PRO A 135 -12.49 -2.83 1.73
C PRO A 135 -13.87 -3.44 1.96
N SER A 136 -13.94 -4.54 2.73
CA SER A 136 -15.21 -5.22 3.00
C SER A 136 -16.10 -4.43 3.95
N VAL A 137 -15.50 -3.73 4.91
CA VAL A 137 -16.24 -2.86 5.84
C VAL A 137 -16.78 -1.63 5.11
N LEU A 138 -15.97 -1.03 4.25
CA LEU A 138 -16.41 0.12 3.43
C LEU A 138 -17.55 -0.29 2.50
N GLU A 139 -17.42 -1.42 1.82
CA GLU A 139 -18.45 -1.98 0.93
C GLU A 139 -19.78 -2.21 1.66
N ALA A 140 -19.73 -2.90 2.82
CA ALA A 140 -20.92 -3.14 3.62
C ALA A 140 -21.57 -1.83 4.07
N PHE A 141 -20.77 -0.86 4.52
CA PHE A 141 -21.26 0.45 4.95
C PHE A 141 -21.96 1.20 3.81
N VAL A 142 -21.40 1.20 2.61
CA VAL A 142 -21.99 1.84 1.42
C VAL A 142 -23.28 1.15 1.02
N SER A 143 -23.28 -0.18 0.93
CA SER A 143 -24.46 -0.98 0.57
C SER A 143 -25.62 -0.76 1.54
N ASP A 144 -25.34 -0.75 2.85
CA ASP A 144 -26.34 -0.50 3.89
C ASP A 144 -26.96 0.90 3.77
N HIS A 145 -26.14 1.94 3.53
CA HIS A 145 -26.63 3.31 3.40
C HIS A 145 -27.43 3.51 2.11
N LEU A 146 -27.04 2.88 1.01
CA LEU A 146 -27.83 2.88 -0.23
C LEU A 146 -29.19 2.19 -0.03
N ALA A 147 -29.20 1.03 0.63
CA ALA A 147 -30.43 0.29 0.92
C ALA A 147 -31.39 1.08 1.83
N GLN A 148 -30.85 1.68 2.90
CA GLN A 148 -31.63 2.51 3.81
C GLN A 148 -32.21 3.74 3.10
N ALA A 149 -31.39 4.47 2.34
CA ALA A 149 -31.82 5.66 1.60
C ALA A 149 -32.86 5.33 0.51
N ARG A 150 -32.79 4.13 -0.07
CA ARG A 150 -33.80 3.63 -1.00
C ARG A 150 -35.14 3.37 -0.27
N ALA A 151 -35.06 2.74 0.90
CA ALA A 151 -36.24 2.49 1.74
C ALA A 151 -36.91 3.79 2.25
N ASP A 152 -36.09 4.77 2.62
CA ASP A 152 -36.54 6.09 3.12
C ASP A 152 -37.01 7.04 1.98
N GLY A 153 -36.83 6.65 0.70
CA GLY A 153 -37.18 7.45 -0.47
C GLY A 153 -36.31 8.69 -0.68
N THR A 154 -35.15 8.76 -0.05
CA THR A 154 -34.18 9.87 -0.18
C THR A 154 -33.18 9.67 -1.30
N LEU A 155 -33.02 8.43 -1.81
CA LEU A 155 -32.11 8.08 -2.87
C LEU A 155 -32.64 8.51 -4.24
N ALA A 156 -31.79 9.10 -5.09
CA ALA A 156 -32.14 9.40 -6.48
C ALA A 156 -32.42 8.11 -7.28
N ARG A 157 -33.14 8.26 -8.40
CA ARG A 157 -33.48 7.11 -9.26
C ARG A 157 -32.32 6.64 -10.15
N ALA A 158 -31.32 7.49 -10.35
CA ALA A 158 -30.18 7.22 -11.23
C ALA A 158 -28.89 7.82 -10.67
N PRO A 159 -27.73 7.20 -10.97
CA PRO A 159 -26.43 7.76 -10.64
C PRO A 159 -26.17 9.08 -11.39
N ARG A 160 -25.32 9.91 -10.82
CA ARG A 160 -24.85 11.15 -11.43
C ARG A 160 -23.39 11.00 -11.83
N HIS A 161 -23.15 10.86 -13.11
CA HIS A 161 -21.80 10.80 -13.65
C HIS A 161 -21.22 12.20 -13.79
N LEU A 162 -20.16 12.49 -13.05
CA LEU A 162 -19.51 13.81 -13.02
C LEU A 162 -18.18 13.81 -13.79
N ALA A 163 -17.48 12.69 -13.81
CA ALA A 163 -16.14 12.56 -14.38
C ALA A 163 -16.14 12.67 -15.91
N LYS A 164 -15.09 13.28 -16.44
CA LYS A 164 -14.81 13.29 -17.88
C LYS A 164 -14.42 11.89 -18.37
N PRO A 165 -14.64 11.57 -19.67
CA PRO A 165 -14.17 10.34 -20.26
C PRO A 165 -12.65 10.20 -20.15
N GLU A 166 -12.18 9.00 -19.84
CA GLU A 166 -10.76 8.66 -19.74
C GLU A 166 -10.07 8.79 -21.12
N ARG A 167 -8.87 9.35 -21.15
CA ARG A 167 -8.01 9.37 -22.33
C ARG A 167 -6.97 8.25 -22.24
N ARG A 168 -6.75 7.54 -23.34
CA ARG A 168 -5.69 6.53 -23.42
C ARG A 168 -4.32 7.20 -23.51
N ASP A 169 -3.33 6.62 -22.83
CA ASP A 169 -1.95 7.06 -22.85
C ASP A 169 -1.18 6.33 -23.97
N GLU A 170 -0.89 6.99 -25.06
CA GLU A 170 -0.18 6.42 -26.22
C GLU A 170 1.34 6.71 -26.21
N ARG A 171 1.88 7.26 -25.12
CA ARG A 171 3.30 7.59 -24.99
C ARG A 171 4.18 6.33 -25.00
N THR A 172 5.46 6.48 -25.37
CA THR A 172 6.43 5.37 -25.38
C THR A 172 6.70 4.82 -23.99
N LEU A 173 6.86 5.71 -23.01
CA LEU A 173 6.92 5.43 -21.58
C LEU A 173 5.75 6.12 -20.88
N SER A 174 5.26 5.54 -19.80
CA SER A 174 4.23 6.15 -18.96
C SER A 174 4.66 6.13 -17.50
N PHE A 175 4.86 7.31 -16.92
CA PHE A 175 5.31 7.47 -15.53
C PHE A 175 6.38 6.46 -15.12
N PRO A 176 7.53 6.41 -15.82
CA PRO A 176 8.58 5.47 -15.47
C PRO A 176 9.02 5.71 -14.02
N GLY A 177 9.25 4.61 -13.27
CA GLY A 177 9.56 4.66 -11.84
C GLY A 177 11.06 4.71 -11.56
N LYS A 178 11.76 3.57 -11.70
CA LYS A 178 13.18 3.45 -11.41
C LYS A 178 13.99 2.98 -12.61
N VAL A 179 15.30 3.17 -12.53
CA VAL A 179 16.26 2.74 -13.54
C VAL A 179 17.45 2.08 -12.87
N ALA A 180 17.96 1.01 -13.46
CA ALA A 180 19.23 0.39 -13.12
C ALA A 180 20.09 0.22 -14.37
N SER A 181 21.41 0.24 -14.20
CA SER A 181 22.35 0.02 -15.29
C SER A 181 23.46 -0.95 -14.90
N THR A 182 24.03 -1.65 -15.88
CA THR A 182 25.20 -2.49 -15.70
C THR A 182 26.46 -1.85 -16.27
N SER A 183 27.61 -2.33 -15.84
CA SER A 183 28.92 -1.93 -16.41
C SER A 183 29.05 -2.24 -17.92
N HIS A 184 28.24 -3.15 -18.45
CA HIS A 184 28.25 -3.54 -19.86
C HIS A 184 27.22 -2.78 -20.71
N GLY A 185 26.60 -1.70 -20.17
CA GLY A 185 25.70 -0.82 -20.90
C GLY A 185 24.26 -1.30 -21.02
N ARG A 186 23.86 -2.40 -20.34
CA ARG A 186 22.43 -2.77 -20.23
C ARG A 186 21.75 -1.79 -19.30
N ILE A 187 20.59 -1.28 -19.70
CA ILE A 187 19.75 -0.38 -18.91
C ILE A 187 18.41 -1.08 -18.69
N VAL A 188 17.88 -1.01 -17.48
CA VAL A 188 16.56 -1.52 -17.14
C VAL A 188 15.75 -0.38 -16.58
N VAL A 189 14.51 -0.21 -17.07
CA VAL A 189 13.60 0.82 -16.58
C VAL A 189 12.23 0.21 -16.29
N SER A 190 11.66 0.54 -15.14
CA SER A 190 10.26 0.26 -14.84
C SER A 190 9.37 1.30 -15.54
N ASP A 191 8.58 0.84 -16.51
CA ASP A 191 7.55 1.61 -17.23
C ASP A 191 6.23 1.42 -16.51
N SER A 192 6.14 2.05 -15.31
CA SER A 192 5.15 1.74 -14.27
C SER A 192 3.72 1.94 -14.74
N GLY A 193 3.44 3.05 -15.43
CA GLY A 193 2.10 3.35 -15.97
C GLY A 193 1.67 2.42 -17.12
N HIS A 194 2.62 1.70 -17.74
CA HIS A 194 2.33 0.65 -18.73
C HIS A 194 2.49 -0.76 -18.15
N HIS A 195 2.59 -0.92 -16.84
CA HIS A 195 2.59 -2.21 -16.14
C HIS A 195 3.64 -3.20 -16.66
N ARG A 196 4.86 -2.70 -16.98
CA ARG A 196 5.95 -3.48 -17.57
C ARG A 196 7.31 -2.96 -17.16
N VAL A 197 8.34 -3.79 -17.38
CA VAL A 197 9.74 -3.40 -17.26
C VAL A 197 10.43 -3.60 -18.60
N LEU A 198 11.19 -2.60 -19.05
CA LEU A 198 11.93 -2.64 -20.30
C LEU A 198 13.42 -2.87 -20.04
N VAL A 199 14.02 -3.76 -20.80
CA VAL A 199 15.47 -3.97 -20.88
C VAL A 199 15.98 -3.30 -22.14
N LEU A 200 16.89 -2.35 -21.99
CA LEU A 200 17.41 -1.51 -23.07
C LEU A 200 18.89 -1.74 -23.27
N GLY A 201 19.35 -1.58 -24.51
CA GLY A 201 20.74 -1.34 -24.81
C GLY A 201 21.20 0.05 -24.40
N ALA A 202 22.51 0.31 -24.39
CA ALA A 202 23.10 1.61 -24.08
C ALA A 202 22.61 2.76 -25.01
N ASP A 203 22.15 2.39 -26.21
CA ASP A 203 21.59 3.28 -27.23
C ASP A 203 20.08 3.53 -27.10
N GLY A 204 19.42 2.94 -26.10
CA GLY A 204 17.98 3.05 -25.86
C GLY A 204 17.09 2.11 -26.66
N ALA A 205 17.68 1.18 -27.46
CA ALA A 205 16.88 0.18 -28.15
C ALA A 205 16.35 -0.88 -27.15
N VAL A 206 15.07 -1.20 -27.21
CA VAL A 206 14.44 -2.25 -26.39
C VAL A 206 14.97 -3.60 -26.85
N GLN A 207 15.59 -4.33 -25.93
CA GLN A 207 16.09 -5.69 -26.11
C GLN A 207 15.10 -6.72 -25.60
N ASP A 208 14.39 -6.40 -24.50
CA ASP A 208 13.38 -7.26 -23.93
C ASP A 208 12.30 -6.45 -23.19
N THR A 209 11.12 -7.09 -23.01
CA THR A 209 9.99 -6.56 -22.25
C THR A 209 9.49 -7.61 -21.28
N ILE A 210 9.44 -7.27 -20.00
CA ILE A 210 8.91 -8.10 -18.92
C ILE A 210 7.53 -7.57 -18.56
N GLY A 211 6.52 -8.42 -18.69
CA GLY A 211 5.13 -8.07 -18.48
C GLY A 211 4.38 -7.81 -19.77
N SER A 212 3.14 -8.29 -19.81
CA SER A 212 2.22 -8.15 -20.97
C SER A 212 1.73 -6.72 -21.20
N GLY A 213 1.99 -5.80 -20.28
CA GLY A 213 1.44 -4.44 -20.28
C GLY A 213 0.00 -4.37 -19.77
N LEU A 214 -0.58 -5.46 -19.29
CA LEU A 214 -1.87 -5.46 -18.58
C LEU A 214 -1.63 -5.32 -17.08
N CYS A 215 -2.43 -4.49 -16.43
CA CYS A 215 -2.41 -4.31 -14.98
C CYS A 215 -2.75 -5.62 -14.24
N GLY A 216 -1.98 -5.99 -13.24
CA GLY A 216 -2.25 -7.17 -12.40
C GLY A 216 -0.98 -7.84 -11.91
N HIS A 217 -1.13 -9.04 -11.36
CA HIS A 217 -0.02 -9.85 -10.86
C HIS A 217 -0.15 -11.29 -11.38
N ARG A 218 0.72 -11.66 -12.31
CA ARG A 218 0.75 -13.01 -12.88
C ARG A 218 2.18 -13.41 -13.18
N GLU A 219 2.57 -14.58 -12.70
CA GLU A 219 3.85 -15.22 -12.97
C GLU A 219 3.83 -15.95 -14.33
N GLY A 220 4.99 -16.30 -14.85
CA GLY A 220 5.16 -17.08 -16.07
C GLY A 220 5.99 -16.42 -17.17
N PRO A 221 5.82 -16.81 -18.44
CA PRO A 221 6.55 -16.21 -19.58
C PRO A 221 6.34 -14.69 -19.65
N PHE A 222 7.38 -13.92 -19.99
CA PHE A 222 7.33 -12.45 -20.00
C PHE A 222 6.13 -11.87 -20.76
N ALA A 223 5.80 -12.44 -21.92
CA ALA A 223 4.69 -11.96 -22.73
C ALA A 223 3.30 -12.18 -22.10
N GLU A 224 3.20 -13.08 -21.12
CA GLU A 224 1.96 -13.41 -20.42
C GLU A 224 1.94 -12.88 -18.99
N ALA A 225 3.10 -12.67 -18.40
CA ALA A 225 3.25 -12.13 -17.07
C ALA A 225 2.56 -10.78 -16.91
N ALA A 226 2.15 -10.44 -15.71
CA ALA A 226 1.54 -9.14 -15.41
C ALA A 226 2.17 -8.54 -14.16
N LEU A 227 2.36 -7.24 -14.21
CA LEU A 227 2.81 -6.38 -13.13
C LEU A 227 1.73 -5.32 -12.87
N ASP A 228 1.66 -4.80 -11.66
CA ASP A 228 0.68 -3.75 -11.35
C ASP A 228 1.34 -2.36 -11.33
N ASP A 229 2.31 -2.15 -10.46
CA ASP A 229 3.03 -0.87 -10.34
C ASP A 229 4.52 -1.17 -10.09
N PRO A 230 5.24 -1.66 -11.13
CA PRO A 230 6.65 -1.97 -10.98
C PRO A 230 7.46 -0.69 -10.75
N GLN A 231 8.18 -0.63 -9.64
CA GLN A 231 9.02 0.50 -9.22
C GLN A 231 10.49 0.11 -9.23
N GLY A 232 11.04 -0.33 -8.12
CA GLY A 232 12.44 -0.67 -7.95
C GLY A 232 12.91 -1.82 -8.82
N VAL A 233 14.13 -1.68 -9.37
CA VAL A 233 14.77 -2.70 -10.19
C VAL A 233 16.22 -2.88 -9.78
N ALA A 234 16.67 -4.14 -9.63
CA ALA A 234 18.06 -4.50 -9.37
C ALA A 234 18.48 -5.68 -10.23
N LEU A 235 19.70 -5.65 -10.78
CA LEU A 235 20.17 -6.62 -11.75
C LEU A 235 21.46 -7.30 -11.29
N SER A 236 21.55 -8.63 -11.44
CA SER A 236 22.75 -9.41 -11.25
C SER A 236 22.83 -10.54 -12.30
N GLY A 237 23.76 -10.43 -13.23
CA GLY A 237 23.86 -11.38 -14.34
C GLY A 237 22.59 -11.42 -15.17
N ASP A 238 21.96 -12.59 -15.25
CA ASP A 238 20.70 -12.80 -15.95
C ASP A 238 19.48 -12.76 -15.01
N SER A 239 19.64 -12.45 -13.73
CA SER A 239 18.55 -12.27 -12.76
C SER A 239 18.24 -10.79 -12.59
N LEU A 240 17.00 -10.40 -12.90
CA LEU A 240 16.47 -9.08 -12.63
C LEU A 240 15.42 -9.18 -11.51
N TYR A 241 15.59 -8.38 -10.48
CA TYR A 241 14.64 -8.26 -9.37
C TYR A 241 13.78 -7.02 -9.58
N ILE A 242 12.48 -7.13 -9.32
CA ILE A 242 11.49 -6.08 -9.54
C ILE A 242 10.63 -5.94 -8.28
N ALA A 243 10.62 -4.75 -7.70
CA ALA A 243 9.66 -4.39 -6.65
C ALA A 243 8.38 -3.87 -7.32
N ASP A 244 7.26 -4.51 -7.03
CA ASP A 244 5.96 -4.09 -7.53
C ASP A 244 5.13 -3.55 -6.35
N ALA A 245 4.97 -2.24 -6.32
CA ALA A 245 4.45 -1.53 -5.16
C ALA A 245 2.98 -1.87 -4.88
N ARG A 246 2.12 -1.92 -5.90
CA ARG A 246 0.70 -2.25 -5.74
C ARG A 246 0.40 -3.73 -5.73
N ALA A 247 1.24 -4.56 -6.35
CA ALA A 247 1.14 -6.00 -6.19
C ALA A 247 1.62 -6.46 -4.80
N HIS A 248 2.21 -5.58 -3.98
CA HIS A 248 2.77 -5.91 -2.67
C HIS A 248 3.71 -7.11 -2.73
N ALA A 249 4.52 -7.18 -3.79
CA ALA A 249 5.38 -8.32 -4.09
C ALA A 249 6.73 -7.87 -4.66
N VAL A 250 7.72 -8.74 -4.50
CA VAL A 250 9.00 -8.66 -5.20
C VAL A 250 9.08 -9.86 -6.13
N PHE A 251 9.47 -9.61 -7.38
CA PHE A 251 9.62 -10.64 -8.41
C PHE A 251 11.08 -10.83 -8.77
N ARG A 252 11.40 -12.03 -9.29
CA ARG A 252 12.62 -12.35 -10.02
C ARG A 252 12.25 -12.67 -11.46
N ALA A 253 12.80 -11.91 -12.38
CA ALA A 253 12.76 -12.20 -13.81
C ALA A 253 14.06 -12.89 -14.22
N ASP A 254 13.96 -14.06 -14.82
CA ASP A 254 15.07 -14.76 -15.47
C ASP A 254 15.14 -14.29 -16.92
N LEU A 255 16.19 -13.53 -17.26
CA LEU A 255 16.36 -12.93 -18.59
C LEU A 255 16.74 -13.97 -19.65
N ARG A 256 17.29 -15.11 -19.25
CA ARG A 256 17.65 -16.21 -20.16
C ARG A 256 16.45 -17.08 -20.51
N GLU A 257 15.71 -17.52 -19.48
CA GLU A 257 14.52 -18.36 -19.64
C GLU A 257 13.28 -17.52 -19.98
N ARG A 258 13.35 -16.19 -19.86
CA ARG A 258 12.28 -15.21 -20.12
C ARG A 258 11.02 -15.49 -19.31
N THR A 259 11.22 -15.76 -18.01
CA THR A 259 10.13 -16.07 -17.07
C THR A 259 10.19 -15.15 -15.86
N LEU A 260 9.02 -14.80 -15.34
CA LEU A 260 8.82 -14.00 -14.13
C LEU A 260 8.28 -14.90 -13.02
N HIS A 261 8.91 -14.84 -11.85
CA HIS A 261 8.50 -15.59 -10.66
C HIS A 261 8.45 -14.67 -9.44
N ARG A 262 7.49 -14.89 -8.57
CA ARG A 262 7.41 -14.19 -7.30
C ARG A 262 8.52 -14.66 -6.36
N LEU A 263 9.23 -13.72 -5.77
CA LEU A 263 10.31 -13.95 -4.80
C LEU A 263 9.84 -13.70 -3.36
N ALA A 264 9.00 -12.68 -3.15
CA ALA A 264 8.45 -12.32 -1.85
C ALA A 264 7.08 -11.65 -1.99
N GLY A 265 6.31 -11.63 -0.90
CA GLY A 265 4.95 -11.05 -0.90
C GLY A 265 3.87 -12.11 -1.14
N THR A 266 2.63 -11.75 -0.85
CA THR A 266 1.45 -12.65 -1.01
C THR A 266 0.40 -12.07 -1.95
N TYR A 267 0.69 -10.92 -2.58
CA TYR A 267 -0.25 -10.08 -3.33
C TYR A 267 -1.30 -9.39 -2.45
N GLU A 268 -1.22 -9.59 -1.15
CA GLU A 268 -2.08 -8.92 -0.18
C GLU A 268 -1.31 -7.78 0.50
N LEU A 269 -1.98 -6.65 0.71
CA LEU A 269 -1.44 -5.54 1.50
C LEU A 269 -1.18 -5.99 2.94
N GLY A 270 0.08 -5.98 3.36
CA GLY A 270 0.45 -6.28 4.74
C GLY A 270 -0.16 -5.29 5.72
N ARG A 271 -0.78 -5.77 6.79
CA ARG A 271 -1.43 -4.91 7.79
C ARG A 271 -0.49 -4.48 8.92
N THR A 272 0.55 -5.26 9.18
CA THR A 272 1.50 -5.02 10.26
C THR A 272 2.94 -4.93 9.74
N PRO A 273 3.80 -4.10 10.36
CA PRO A 273 5.22 -4.07 10.05
C PRO A 273 5.89 -5.44 10.29
N LEU A 274 6.96 -5.71 9.55
CA LEU A 274 7.80 -6.89 9.79
C LEU A 274 8.46 -6.78 11.16
N SER A 275 8.36 -7.84 11.97
CA SER A 275 8.92 -7.89 13.32
C SER A 275 10.01 -8.95 13.50
N GLN A 276 10.08 -9.94 12.61
CA GLN A 276 11.02 -11.07 12.70
C GLN A 276 11.32 -11.65 11.31
N ARG A 277 12.27 -12.58 11.24
CA ARG A 277 12.57 -13.35 10.04
C ARG A 277 11.41 -14.32 9.74
N THR A 278 10.95 -14.32 8.49
CA THR A 278 9.84 -15.15 8.00
C THR A 278 10.15 -15.67 6.59
N ARG A 279 9.33 -16.61 6.08
CA ARG A 279 9.44 -17.04 4.68
C ARG A 279 8.95 -15.93 3.75
N ALA A 280 9.76 -15.54 2.77
CA ALA A 280 9.50 -14.40 1.91
C ALA A 280 8.21 -14.55 1.09
N LEU A 281 7.91 -15.75 0.57
CA LEU A 281 6.69 -16.04 -0.20
C LEU A 281 5.41 -16.11 0.63
N GLU A 282 5.52 -16.24 1.95
CA GLU A 282 4.37 -16.35 2.87
C GLU A 282 4.13 -15.04 3.63
N THR A 283 4.94 -14.03 3.42
CA THR A 283 4.92 -12.75 4.14
C THR A 283 4.21 -11.70 3.32
N PRO A 284 3.04 -11.17 3.75
CA PRO A 284 2.43 -10.01 3.12
C PRO A 284 3.35 -8.80 3.22
N LEU A 285 3.66 -8.18 2.10
CA LEU A 285 4.47 -6.97 2.05
C LEU A 285 3.57 -5.73 2.01
N ARG A 286 4.20 -4.56 2.28
CA ARG A 286 3.49 -3.29 2.24
C ARG A 286 4.24 -2.31 1.34
N SER A 287 3.86 -2.29 0.07
CA SER A 287 4.41 -1.46 -1.01
C SER A 287 5.94 -1.49 -1.08
N PRO A 288 6.54 -2.60 -1.56
CA PRO A 288 7.96 -2.61 -1.90
C PRO A 288 8.22 -1.59 -3.01
N TRP A 289 9.13 -0.63 -2.75
CA TRP A 289 9.29 0.55 -3.62
C TRP A 289 10.65 0.58 -4.33
N ASP A 290 11.73 0.18 -3.68
CA ASP A 290 13.05 0.13 -4.30
C ASP A 290 13.88 -1.04 -3.79
N LEU A 291 14.93 -1.39 -4.54
CA LEU A 291 15.77 -2.55 -4.33
C LEU A 291 17.25 -2.19 -4.41
N ALA A 292 18.05 -2.80 -3.53
CA ALA A 292 19.52 -2.78 -3.62
C ALA A 292 20.08 -4.16 -3.35
N LEU A 293 21.01 -4.63 -4.19
CA LEU A 293 21.55 -5.99 -4.12
C LEU A 293 22.99 -6.00 -3.64
N ARG A 294 23.31 -6.89 -2.68
CA ARG A 294 24.67 -7.18 -2.20
C ARG A 294 24.87 -8.69 -2.09
N GLY A 295 25.53 -9.29 -3.07
CA GLY A 295 25.71 -10.73 -3.11
C GLY A 295 24.37 -11.47 -3.11
N ASP A 296 24.11 -12.26 -2.06
CA ASP A 296 22.86 -13.02 -1.86
C ASP A 296 21.82 -12.28 -1.01
N GLU A 297 22.04 -11.02 -0.69
CA GLU A 297 21.16 -10.16 0.09
C GLU A 297 20.48 -9.12 -0.80
N LEU A 298 19.16 -9.18 -0.92
CA LEU A 298 18.36 -8.20 -1.62
C LEU A 298 17.64 -7.31 -0.61
N TYR A 299 18.10 -6.07 -0.46
CA TYR A 299 17.46 -5.06 0.39
C TYR A 299 16.24 -4.48 -0.32
N VAL A 300 15.17 -4.30 0.44
CA VAL A 300 13.87 -3.83 -0.07
C VAL A 300 13.39 -2.64 0.77
N ALA A 301 13.10 -1.52 0.14
CA ALA A 301 12.39 -0.41 0.77
C ALA A 301 10.90 -0.76 0.81
N LEU A 302 10.34 -0.91 2.00
CA LEU A 302 8.91 -1.14 2.24
C LEU A 302 8.26 0.18 2.63
N ALA A 303 7.85 0.95 1.62
CA ALA A 303 7.34 2.31 1.80
C ALA A 303 6.12 2.35 2.74
N GLY A 304 5.18 1.43 2.55
CA GLY A 304 3.93 1.41 3.34
C GLY A 304 4.07 0.92 4.78
N SER A 305 5.18 0.23 5.14
CA SER A 305 5.47 -0.14 6.53
C SER A 305 6.59 0.67 7.15
N HIS A 306 7.11 1.70 6.45
CA HIS A 306 8.18 2.57 6.94
C HIS A 306 9.43 1.79 7.38
N GLN A 307 9.80 0.76 6.60
CA GLN A 307 10.89 -0.17 6.92
C GLN A 307 11.80 -0.41 5.72
N VAL A 308 13.04 -0.81 6.02
CA VAL A 308 13.91 -1.49 5.08
C VAL A 308 14.06 -2.92 5.56
N ALA A 309 13.83 -3.88 4.66
CA ALA A 309 13.99 -5.30 4.90
C ALA A 309 15.09 -5.90 4.02
N VAL A 310 15.54 -7.09 4.35
CA VAL A 310 16.47 -7.89 3.52
C VAL A 310 15.84 -9.24 3.19
N ILE A 311 15.89 -9.63 1.93
CA ILE A 311 15.58 -10.97 1.44
C ILE A 311 16.90 -11.73 1.26
N ALA A 312 17.06 -12.83 2.00
CA ALA A 312 18.16 -13.79 1.78
C ALA A 312 17.79 -14.71 0.62
N LEU A 313 18.37 -14.48 -0.56
CA LEU A 313 17.98 -15.13 -1.81
C LEU A 313 18.14 -16.64 -1.79
N GLY A 314 19.24 -17.13 -1.21
CA GLY A 314 19.51 -18.58 -1.08
C GLY A 314 18.60 -19.28 -0.06
N GLU A 315 18.13 -18.57 0.97
CA GLU A 315 17.29 -19.14 2.03
C GLU A 315 15.79 -18.95 1.77
N GLY A 316 15.40 -17.97 0.92
CA GLY A 316 14.00 -17.61 0.67
C GLY A 316 13.32 -17.00 1.88
N THR A 317 14.08 -16.27 2.71
CA THR A 317 13.56 -15.60 3.93
C THR A 317 13.63 -14.10 3.81
N ILE A 318 12.79 -13.39 4.56
CA ILE A 318 12.79 -11.92 4.68
C ILE A 318 12.83 -11.52 6.16
N GLU A 319 13.62 -10.49 6.48
CA GLU A 319 13.66 -9.92 7.84
C GLU A 319 13.80 -8.40 7.81
N PRO A 320 13.32 -7.66 8.84
CA PRO A 320 13.52 -6.23 8.93
C PRO A 320 14.98 -5.89 9.29
N VAL A 321 15.54 -4.91 8.60
CA VAL A 321 16.88 -4.34 8.84
C VAL A 321 16.79 -3.05 9.63
N ALA A 322 15.88 -2.14 9.23
CA ALA A 322 15.67 -0.83 9.85
C ALA A 322 14.21 -0.40 9.75
N GLY A 323 13.79 0.44 10.69
CA GLY A 323 12.43 0.95 10.81
C GLY A 323 11.57 0.12 11.76
N ASN A 324 10.90 0.80 12.69
CA ASN A 324 10.02 0.19 13.68
C ASN A 324 8.55 0.16 13.26
N GLY A 325 8.24 0.58 12.03
CA GLY A 325 6.89 0.64 11.47
C GLY A 325 6.13 1.94 11.73
N ARG A 326 6.71 2.88 12.47
CA ARG A 326 6.12 4.21 12.69
C ARG A 326 6.67 5.18 11.67
N GLU A 327 5.79 6.00 11.09
CA GLU A 327 6.19 7.15 10.28
C GLU A 327 6.80 8.23 11.18
N ALA A 328 8.12 8.30 11.22
CA ALA A 328 8.86 9.28 12.01
C ALA A 328 10.33 9.38 11.56
N LEU A 329 10.99 10.46 11.96
CA LEU A 329 12.42 10.67 11.77
C LEU A 329 13.16 10.38 13.09
N VAL A 330 13.65 9.15 13.27
CA VAL A 330 14.38 8.75 14.48
C VAL A 330 15.61 7.93 14.10
N ASP A 331 16.79 8.41 14.52
CA ASP A 331 18.07 7.70 14.39
C ASP A 331 18.26 6.69 15.52
N GLY A 332 19.14 5.72 15.32
CA GLY A 332 19.48 4.75 16.35
C GLY A 332 19.66 3.32 15.86
N PRO A 333 19.58 2.31 16.75
CA PRO A 333 19.60 0.90 16.36
C PRO A 333 18.46 0.59 15.37
N GLY A 334 18.72 -0.21 14.33
CA GLY A 334 17.86 -0.35 13.19
C GLY A 334 16.38 -0.62 13.51
N ARG A 335 16.10 -1.50 14.48
CA ARG A 335 14.71 -1.85 14.86
C ARG A 335 14.06 -0.87 15.83
N GLU A 336 14.82 0.05 16.41
CA GLU A 336 14.34 1.15 17.28
C GLU A 336 14.20 2.44 16.48
N ALA A 337 15.01 2.59 15.41
CA ALA A 337 14.93 3.72 14.49
C ALA A 337 13.56 3.77 13.80
N ALA A 338 13.17 4.96 13.37
CA ALA A 338 11.99 5.14 12.54
C ALA A 338 12.37 5.80 11.22
N LEU A 339 11.70 5.37 10.17
CA LEU A 339 11.77 5.89 8.81
C LEU A 339 10.40 6.46 8.43
N ALA A 340 10.36 7.28 7.38
CA ALA A 340 9.13 7.88 6.89
C ALA A 340 9.01 7.66 5.37
N GLN A 341 8.42 6.53 4.99
CA GLN A 341 8.19 6.13 3.60
C GLN A 341 9.50 6.01 2.78
N PRO A 342 10.41 5.06 3.13
CA PRO A 342 11.63 4.83 2.38
C PRO A 342 11.28 4.43 0.94
N SER A 343 11.77 5.20 -0.06
CA SER A 343 11.37 5.07 -1.46
C SER A 343 12.54 4.99 -2.44
N GLY A 344 13.78 5.11 -1.97
CA GLY A 344 14.98 4.96 -2.78
C GLY A 344 16.10 4.33 -2.01
N LEU A 345 16.82 3.40 -2.63
CA LEU A 345 17.94 2.68 -2.03
C LEU A 345 19.20 2.79 -2.90
N SER A 346 20.35 3.00 -2.27
CA SER A 346 21.64 2.89 -2.93
C SER A 346 22.69 2.33 -2.01
N LEU A 347 23.39 1.31 -2.44
CA LEU A 347 24.42 0.64 -1.65
C LEU A 347 25.81 1.16 -2.03
N GLN A 348 26.62 1.47 -1.03
CA GLN A 348 28.04 1.74 -1.19
C GLN A 348 28.82 1.07 -0.05
N ASN A 349 29.63 0.09 -0.36
CA ASN A 349 30.34 -0.75 0.62
C ASN A 349 29.35 -1.38 1.62
N ASP A 350 29.52 -1.13 2.92
CA ASP A 350 28.64 -1.61 3.98
C ASP A 350 27.60 -0.57 4.43
N VAL A 351 27.34 0.46 3.62
CA VAL A 351 26.35 1.49 3.92
C VAL A 351 25.24 1.46 2.88
N LEU A 352 24.01 1.33 3.35
CA LEU A 352 22.81 1.46 2.53
C LEU A 352 22.22 2.86 2.75
N TYR A 353 22.27 3.68 1.70
CA TYR A 353 21.62 5.00 1.70
C TYR A 353 20.16 4.87 1.32
N VAL A 354 19.31 5.65 1.96
CA VAL A 354 17.86 5.62 1.83
C VAL A 354 17.34 7.02 1.55
N ALA A 355 16.64 7.20 0.42
CA ALA A 355 15.76 8.35 0.26
C ALA A 355 14.50 8.11 1.08
N ASP A 356 14.38 8.84 2.19
CA ASP A 356 13.30 8.71 3.17
C ASP A 356 12.28 9.82 2.93
N SER A 357 11.35 9.56 2.00
CA SER A 357 10.63 10.58 1.24
C SER A 357 9.76 11.49 2.08
N GLU A 358 8.97 10.93 3.02
CA GLU A 358 8.07 11.72 3.86
C GLU A 358 8.82 12.54 4.94
N SER A 359 10.04 12.11 5.30
CA SER A 359 10.92 12.93 6.14
C SER A 359 11.71 13.97 5.35
N SER A 360 11.54 14.00 4.03
CA SER A 360 12.31 14.87 3.11
C SER A 360 13.82 14.78 3.35
N GLY A 361 14.30 13.57 3.64
CA GLY A 361 15.66 13.34 4.06
C GLY A 361 16.37 12.21 3.32
N VAL A 362 17.69 12.16 3.52
CA VAL A 362 18.53 11.03 3.18
C VAL A 362 19.02 10.39 4.46
N ARG A 363 18.78 9.10 4.61
CA ARG A 363 19.24 8.31 5.75
C ARG A 363 20.35 7.34 5.32
N ALA A 364 21.16 6.91 6.24
CA ALA A 364 22.15 5.86 6.03
C ALA A 364 21.97 4.75 7.05
N ILE A 365 22.07 3.51 6.61
CA ILE A 365 22.05 2.30 7.44
C ILE A 365 23.44 1.66 7.34
N ASP A 366 24.20 1.63 8.43
CA ASP A 366 25.41 0.82 8.52
C ASP A 366 24.98 -0.66 8.63
N LEU A 367 25.26 -1.44 7.62
CA LEU A 367 24.80 -2.83 7.51
C LEU A 367 25.53 -3.79 8.46
N ARG A 368 26.69 -3.41 9.02
CA ARG A 368 27.41 -4.21 10.01
C ARG A 368 26.82 -4.03 11.40
N THR A 369 26.46 -2.81 11.75
CA THR A 369 25.92 -2.46 13.09
C THR A 369 24.41 -2.35 13.10
N ARG A 370 23.78 -2.28 11.92
CA ARG A 370 22.34 -2.00 11.71
C ARG A 370 21.89 -0.68 12.35
N ARG A 371 22.79 0.31 12.44
CA ARG A 371 22.42 1.65 12.92
C ARG A 371 21.98 2.54 11.79
N VAL A 372 20.95 3.34 12.07
CA VAL A 372 20.41 4.36 11.16
C VAL A 372 20.91 5.73 11.57
N TYR A 373 21.29 6.53 10.58
CA TYR A 373 21.72 7.93 10.74
C TYR A 373 21.02 8.81 9.72
N THR A 374 20.71 10.04 10.10
CA THR A 374 20.30 11.08 9.17
C THR A 374 21.54 11.68 8.50
N VAL A 375 21.58 11.66 7.18
CA VAL A 375 22.69 12.21 6.37
C VAL A 375 22.40 13.65 5.97
N ALA A 376 21.17 13.92 5.53
CA ALA A 376 20.67 15.27 5.23
C ALA A 376 19.14 15.30 5.30
N GLY A 377 18.60 16.49 5.46
CA GLY A 377 17.17 16.76 5.63
C GLY A 377 16.93 17.63 6.84
N GLY A 378 15.71 18.11 7.02
CA GLY A 378 15.32 18.89 8.20
C GLY A 378 15.38 18.08 9.50
N PRO A 379 15.38 18.74 10.66
CA PRO A 379 15.42 18.08 11.96
C PRO A 379 14.12 17.35 12.33
N GLY A 380 13.04 17.60 11.63
CA GLY A 380 11.72 17.02 11.90
C GLY A 380 11.02 16.51 10.65
N LEU A 381 9.96 15.74 10.85
CA LEU A 381 9.21 15.07 9.78
C LEU A 381 8.60 16.04 8.75
N PHE A 382 8.31 17.27 9.18
CA PHE A 382 7.68 18.29 8.33
C PHE A 382 8.62 19.42 7.92
N ASP A 383 9.93 19.25 8.16
CA ASP A 383 10.94 20.23 7.77
C ASP A 383 11.44 19.91 6.36
N PHE A 384 10.84 20.54 5.36
CA PHE A 384 11.18 20.38 3.96
C PHE A 384 11.42 21.74 3.29
N GLY A 385 12.02 21.71 2.10
CA GLY A 385 12.25 22.92 1.31
C GLY A 385 13.30 22.71 0.23
N ASP A 386 13.77 23.81 -0.33
CA ASP A 386 14.81 23.84 -1.37
C ASP A 386 16.01 24.66 -0.90
N LYS A 387 16.89 24.05 -0.11
CA LYS A 387 18.05 24.73 0.45
C LYS A 387 19.32 23.92 0.32
N VAL A 388 20.35 24.52 -0.21
CA VAL A 388 21.73 23.99 -0.27
C VAL A 388 22.59 24.57 0.83
N GLY A 389 23.74 23.98 1.10
CA GLY A 389 24.68 24.41 2.15
C GLY A 389 25.16 23.26 3.02
N LYS A 390 25.38 23.48 4.31
CA LYS A 390 25.74 22.40 5.24
C LYS A 390 24.62 21.36 5.31
N VAL A 391 24.98 20.08 5.40
CA VAL A 391 24.01 18.98 5.43
C VAL A 391 23.00 19.10 6.57
N GLU A 392 23.42 19.63 7.73
CA GLU A 392 22.55 19.79 8.90
C GLU A 392 21.48 20.90 8.71
N THR A 393 21.63 21.75 7.71
CA THR A 393 20.71 22.86 7.42
C THR A 393 20.21 22.85 5.97
N GLY A 394 20.70 21.91 5.16
CA GLY A 394 20.21 21.66 3.81
C GLY A 394 18.80 21.07 3.87
N MET A 395 17.98 21.41 2.88
CA MET A 395 16.61 20.93 2.78
C MET A 395 16.34 20.28 1.44
N LEU A 396 15.55 19.25 1.47
CA LEU A 396 15.02 18.52 0.33
C LEU A 396 13.48 18.57 0.38
N GLN A 397 12.83 18.15 -0.67
CA GLN A 397 11.39 18.01 -0.70
C GLN A 397 11.01 16.68 -1.33
N HIS A 398 10.56 15.73 -0.52
CA HIS A 398 10.09 14.40 -0.91
C HIS A 398 11.02 13.68 -1.92
N PRO A 399 12.31 13.44 -1.58
CA PRO A 399 13.26 12.79 -2.47
C PRO A 399 12.84 11.31 -2.70
N LEU A 400 12.81 10.86 -3.96
CA LEU A 400 12.43 9.48 -4.29
C LEU A 400 13.63 8.59 -4.67
N ALA A 401 14.79 9.16 -4.96
CA ALA A 401 15.97 8.36 -5.29
C ALA A 401 17.26 8.96 -4.72
N VAL A 402 18.18 8.07 -4.40
CA VAL A 402 19.57 8.36 -4.07
C VAL A 402 20.48 7.42 -4.84
N ALA A 403 21.61 7.91 -5.32
CA ALA A 403 22.60 7.10 -6.01
C ALA A 403 24.02 7.41 -5.52
N ALA A 404 24.73 6.39 -5.08
CA ALA A 404 26.13 6.50 -4.71
C ALA A 404 27.01 6.55 -5.96
N THR A 405 28.04 7.41 -5.95
CA THR A 405 29.02 7.54 -7.03
C THR A 405 30.31 6.81 -6.69
N ALA A 406 31.10 6.44 -7.71
CA ALA A 406 32.39 5.79 -7.52
C ALA A 406 33.39 6.66 -6.71
N SER A 407 33.24 7.97 -6.72
CA SER A 407 34.07 8.94 -6.01
C SER A 407 33.63 9.20 -4.55
N SER A 408 32.83 8.31 -3.97
CA SER A 408 32.31 8.42 -2.61
C SER A 408 31.30 9.54 -2.36
N GLY A 409 30.77 10.15 -3.43
CA GLY A 409 29.68 11.11 -3.35
C GLY A 409 28.32 10.45 -3.46
N LEU A 410 27.28 11.22 -3.15
CA LEU A 410 25.87 10.84 -3.34
C LEU A 410 25.19 11.85 -4.24
N ILE A 411 24.31 11.37 -5.12
CA ILE A 411 23.37 12.20 -5.89
C ILE A 411 21.96 11.86 -5.42
N VAL A 412 21.13 12.88 -5.25
CA VAL A 412 19.75 12.77 -4.77
C VAL A 412 18.81 13.34 -5.81
N ALA A 413 17.78 12.61 -6.17
CA ALA A 413 16.63 13.19 -6.86
C ALA A 413 15.77 13.90 -5.81
N ASP A 414 15.89 15.22 -5.80
CA ASP A 414 15.06 16.10 -4.97
C ASP A 414 13.73 16.32 -5.68
N THR A 415 12.90 15.29 -5.62
CA THR A 415 11.82 15.00 -6.57
C THR A 415 10.81 16.15 -6.66
N TYR A 416 10.34 16.65 -5.50
CA TYR A 416 9.33 17.72 -5.49
C TYR A 416 9.92 19.12 -5.68
N ASN A 417 11.25 19.23 -5.77
CA ASN A 417 11.94 20.44 -6.22
C ASN A 417 12.35 20.36 -7.71
N ASP A 418 11.98 19.29 -8.43
CA ASP A 418 12.24 19.07 -9.87
C ASP A 418 13.72 19.16 -10.25
N LYS A 419 14.64 18.71 -9.39
CA LYS A 419 16.09 18.85 -9.57
C LYS A 419 16.89 17.70 -8.98
N LEU A 420 18.18 17.72 -9.25
CA LEU A 420 19.15 16.85 -8.61
C LEU A 420 20.07 17.67 -7.71
N LYS A 421 20.35 17.15 -6.53
CA LYS A 421 21.38 17.67 -5.62
C LYS A 421 22.46 16.60 -5.41
N ARG A 422 23.65 17.03 -5.02
CA ARG A 422 24.74 16.12 -4.67
C ARG A 422 25.30 16.47 -3.29
N PHE A 423 25.90 15.47 -2.67
CA PHE A 423 26.75 15.70 -1.51
C PHE A 423 28.15 16.02 -1.97
N SER A 424 28.81 17.00 -1.30
CA SER A 424 30.23 17.25 -1.49
C SER A 424 31.05 16.00 -1.19
N PRO A 425 32.29 15.84 -1.75
CA PRO A 425 33.10 14.65 -1.53
C PRO A 425 33.43 14.35 -0.07
N ASP A 426 33.48 15.37 0.79
CA ASP A 426 33.64 15.23 2.23
C ASP A 426 32.33 14.89 2.98
N GLY A 427 31.20 14.84 2.27
CA GLY A 427 29.86 14.57 2.82
C GLY A 427 29.26 15.67 3.68
N LEU A 428 29.92 16.85 3.78
CA LEU A 428 29.53 17.91 4.72
C LEU A 428 28.59 18.97 4.12
N ARG A 429 28.40 18.96 2.80
CA ARG A 429 27.56 19.93 2.10
C ARG A 429 26.61 19.29 1.12
N LEU A 430 25.41 19.80 1.07
CA LEU A 430 24.43 19.57 0.00
C LEU A 430 24.61 20.69 -1.04
N GLU A 431 24.85 20.32 -2.31
CA GLU A 431 25.15 21.23 -3.41
C GLU A 431 24.15 21.01 -4.56
N PRO A 432 23.91 22.00 -5.41
CA PRO A 432 23.21 21.77 -6.66
C PRO A 432 24.00 20.77 -7.52
N PHE A 433 23.31 19.93 -8.26
CA PHE A 433 23.94 19.06 -9.24
C PHE A 433 23.38 19.31 -10.65
N PHE A 434 22.04 19.26 -10.80
CA PHE A 434 21.38 19.54 -12.06
C PHE A 434 19.99 20.16 -11.81
N GLU A 435 19.77 21.34 -12.36
CA GLU A 435 18.48 22.03 -12.32
C GLU A 435 17.82 22.15 -13.71
N GLY A 436 18.64 22.06 -14.77
CA GLY A 436 18.20 22.20 -16.15
C GLY A 436 17.87 23.65 -16.55
N ALA A 437 18.03 23.99 -17.82
CA ALA A 437 17.44 25.19 -18.43
C ALA A 437 15.93 24.91 -18.67
N ALA A 438 15.19 25.92 -19.10
CA ALA A 438 13.72 25.84 -19.25
C ALA A 438 13.24 24.65 -20.12
N ASP A 439 14.04 24.28 -21.14
CA ASP A 439 13.78 23.20 -22.09
C ASP A 439 14.30 21.81 -21.62
N SER A 440 15.19 21.79 -20.62
CA SER A 440 15.80 20.60 -20.06
C SER A 440 15.45 20.38 -18.58
N ARG A 441 14.51 21.13 -18.03
CA ARG A 441 14.05 21.01 -16.66
C ARG A 441 13.43 19.63 -16.44
N LEU A 442 13.69 19.06 -15.28
CA LEU A 442 13.06 17.80 -14.84
C LEU A 442 11.65 18.06 -14.30
N SER A 443 10.84 17.01 -14.24
CA SER A 443 9.54 17.03 -13.56
C SER A 443 9.37 15.76 -12.72
N GLN A 444 9.45 15.92 -11.43
CA GLN A 444 9.39 14.86 -10.42
C GLN A 444 10.30 13.66 -10.75
N PRO A 445 11.64 13.86 -10.84
CA PRO A 445 12.58 12.78 -11.09
C PRO A 445 12.50 11.74 -9.95
N ALA A 446 12.29 10.44 -10.29
CA ALA A 446 12.05 9.40 -9.30
C ALA A 446 13.08 8.26 -9.32
N GLY A 447 13.93 8.16 -10.32
CA GLY A 447 14.93 7.09 -10.44
C GLY A 447 16.29 7.60 -10.85
N LEU A 448 17.35 7.05 -10.28
CA LEU A 448 18.74 7.38 -10.57
C LEU A 448 19.59 6.11 -10.76
N SER A 449 20.52 6.15 -11.73
CA SER A 449 21.58 5.14 -11.85
C SER A 449 22.85 5.79 -12.38
N VAL A 450 23.98 5.58 -11.70
CA VAL A 450 25.27 6.14 -12.11
C VAL A 450 25.97 5.17 -13.06
N LEU A 451 26.32 5.65 -14.25
CA LEU A 451 27.05 4.88 -15.25
C LEU A 451 28.56 4.82 -14.92
N PRO A 452 29.31 3.82 -15.45
CA PRO A 452 30.77 3.78 -15.28
C PRO A 452 31.51 5.02 -15.79
N SER A 453 30.91 5.76 -16.72
CA SER A 453 31.41 7.06 -17.20
C SER A 453 31.29 8.21 -16.19
N GLY A 454 30.56 7.98 -15.09
CA GLY A 454 30.17 9.02 -14.14
C GLY A 454 28.91 9.81 -14.56
N GLU A 455 28.38 9.59 -15.76
CA GLU A 455 27.08 10.14 -16.16
C GLU A 455 25.96 9.52 -15.31
N VAL A 456 24.86 10.25 -15.16
CA VAL A 456 23.71 9.81 -14.36
C VAL A 456 22.51 9.62 -15.26
N LEU A 457 21.97 8.40 -15.25
CA LEU A 457 20.64 8.14 -15.79
C LEU A 457 19.62 8.65 -14.78
N VAL A 458 18.68 9.44 -15.26
CA VAL A 458 17.60 10.04 -14.48
C VAL A 458 16.28 9.64 -15.10
N VAL A 459 15.38 9.08 -14.30
CA VAL A 459 14.00 8.88 -14.70
C VAL A 459 13.24 10.18 -14.43
N ASP A 460 12.88 10.88 -15.49
CA ASP A 460 12.11 12.13 -15.49
C ASP A 460 10.62 11.78 -15.62
N THR A 461 10.04 11.37 -14.47
CA THR A 461 8.80 10.60 -14.39
C THR A 461 7.60 11.30 -15.03
N ASN A 462 7.35 12.57 -14.71
CA ASN A 462 6.20 13.30 -15.25
C ASN A 462 6.42 13.80 -16.68
N HIS A 463 7.67 13.83 -17.16
CA HIS A 463 7.96 14.01 -18.59
C HIS A 463 8.03 12.70 -19.37
N HIS A 464 7.79 11.56 -18.71
CA HIS A 464 7.71 10.23 -19.35
C HIS A 464 8.95 9.84 -20.14
N ARG A 465 10.14 10.19 -19.65
CA ARG A 465 11.41 10.01 -20.37
C ARG A 465 12.55 9.59 -19.44
N ILE A 466 13.64 9.15 -20.05
CA ILE A 466 14.93 8.93 -19.39
C ILE A 466 15.88 10.00 -19.89
N VAL A 467 16.60 10.63 -18.98
CA VAL A 467 17.59 11.65 -19.28
C VAL A 467 18.96 11.18 -18.81
N LYS A 468 20.01 11.39 -19.61
CA LYS A 468 21.40 11.27 -19.20
C LYS A 468 21.94 12.64 -18.83
N VAL A 469 22.38 12.78 -17.59
CA VAL A 469 23.05 13.98 -17.08
C VAL A 469 24.54 13.73 -17.04
N SER A 470 25.34 14.67 -17.55
CA SER A 470 26.80 14.58 -17.54
C SER A 470 27.36 14.47 -16.12
N ALA A 471 28.56 13.86 -15.97
CA ALA A 471 29.18 13.62 -14.66
C ALA A 471 29.42 14.90 -13.82
N ASN A 472 29.53 16.05 -14.47
CA ASN A 472 29.66 17.36 -13.81
C ASN A 472 28.30 18.07 -13.57
N GLY A 473 27.19 17.51 -14.05
CA GLY A 473 25.86 18.09 -13.88
C GLY A 473 25.52 19.26 -14.82
N GLU A 474 26.35 19.57 -15.81
CA GLU A 474 26.16 20.78 -16.65
C GLU A 474 25.29 20.56 -17.87
N ARG A 475 25.18 19.33 -18.36
CA ARG A 475 24.47 18.97 -19.60
C ARG A 475 23.54 17.81 -19.37
N ALA A 476 22.44 17.81 -20.08
CA ALA A 476 21.52 16.68 -20.10
C ALA A 476 21.02 16.45 -21.53
N TYR A 477 20.76 15.19 -21.86
CA TYR A 477 20.15 14.79 -23.12
C TYR A 477 19.24 13.58 -22.91
N GLU A 478 18.18 13.52 -23.69
CA GLU A 478 17.23 12.43 -23.60
C GLU A 478 17.80 11.13 -24.18
N LEU A 479 17.64 10.03 -23.45
CA LEU A 479 17.84 8.69 -23.98
C LEU A 479 16.55 8.24 -24.69
N THR A 480 16.51 8.37 -26.00
CA THR A 480 15.34 7.97 -26.79
C THR A 480 15.12 6.47 -26.73
N VAL A 481 14.00 6.04 -26.14
CA VAL A 481 13.59 4.62 -26.12
C VAL A 481 12.98 4.26 -27.46
N ARG A 482 13.51 3.20 -28.09
CA ARG A 482 13.07 2.74 -29.43
C ARG A 482 12.67 1.27 -29.39
N GLY A 483 11.59 0.94 -30.13
CA GLY A 483 11.13 -0.43 -30.26
C GLY A 483 10.30 -0.93 -29.08
N ALA A 484 9.83 -0.04 -28.20
CA ALA A 484 8.90 -0.42 -27.15
C ALA A 484 7.58 -0.93 -27.76
N PRO A 485 7.01 -2.04 -27.24
CA PRO A 485 5.69 -2.48 -27.66
C PRO A 485 4.63 -1.39 -27.42
N ALA A 486 3.59 -1.37 -28.27
CA ALA A 486 2.44 -0.48 -28.05
C ALA A 486 1.81 -0.73 -26.67
N PRO A 487 1.33 0.32 -25.98
CA PRO A 487 0.63 0.19 -24.71
C PRO A 487 -0.59 -0.73 -24.80
N ARG A 488 -0.84 -1.50 -23.76
CA ARG A 488 -2.03 -2.32 -23.60
C ARG A 488 -2.85 -1.81 -22.42
N TYR A 489 -4.16 -1.98 -22.51
CA TYR A 489 -5.08 -1.48 -21.49
C TYR A 489 -5.97 -2.61 -20.98
N GLY A 490 -6.31 -2.54 -19.70
CA GLY A 490 -7.14 -3.52 -19.02
C GLY A 490 -6.38 -4.33 -17.99
N PHE A 491 -7.08 -5.26 -17.38
CA PHE A 491 -6.53 -6.11 -16.33
C PHE A 491 -6.14 -7.47 -16.90
N ALA A 492 -5.03 -8.01 -16.44
CA ALA A 492 -4.70 -9.41 -16.65
C ALA A 492 -5.76 -10.24 -15.92
N VAL A 493 -6.48 -11.08 -16.64
CA VAL A 493 -7.35 -12.06 -16.01
C VAL A 493 -6.44 -12.94 -15.15
N ALA A 494 -6.65 -12.95 -13.84
CA ALA A 494 -5.96 -13.89 -12.96
C ALA A 494 -6.29 -15.28 -13.51
N THR A 495 -5.32 -15.95 -14.11
CA THR A 495 -5.45 -17.39 -14.33
C THR A 495 -5.51 -17.96 -12.93
N ALA A 496 -6.66 -18.56 -12.60
CA ALA A 496 -6.74 -19.36 -11.37
C ALA A 496 -5.45 -20.20 -11.30
N PRO A 497 -4.74 -20.21 -10.18
CA PRO A 497 -3.54 -21.03 -10.07
C PRO A 497 -3.93 -22.42 -10.55
N ARG A 498 -3.19 -22.95 -11.54
CA ARG A 498 -3.37 -24.32 -11.99
C ARG A 498 -3.30 -25.16 -10.72
N PRO A 499 -4.35 -25.92 -10.37
CA PRO A 499 -4.31 -26.69 -9.14
C PRO A 499 -3.06 -27.54 -9.22
N ALA A 500 -2.16 -27.38 -8.27
CA ALA A 500 -1.10 -28.34 -8.07
C ALA A 500 -1.79 -29.69 -7.95
N GLN A 501 -1.48 -30.63 -8.83
CA GLN A 501 -2.04 -31.96 -8.76
C GLN A 501 -1.77 -32.51 -7.36
N GLY A 502 -2.84 -32.64 -6.54
CA GLY A 502 -2.78 -33.20 -5.21
C GLY A 502 -2.79 -32.22 -4.04
N GLY A 503 -3.78 -31.34 -3.95
CA GLY A 503 -4.07 -30.56 -2.75
C GLY A 503 -5.40 -29.83 -2.91
N ALA A 504 -6.41 -30.26 -2.19
CA ALA A 504 -7.70 -29.56 -2.15
C ALA A 504 -7.49 -28.12 -1.67
N SER A 505 -7.86 -27.13 -2.47
CA SER A 505 -7.84 -25.72 -2.10
C SER A 505 -8.72 -25.50 -0.87
N ALA A 506 -8.11 -25.10 0.24
CA ALA A 506 -8.83 -24.70 1.43
C ALA A 506 -9.65 -23.44 1.11
N GLY A 507 -10.97 -23.57 1.01
CA GLY A 507 -11.88 -22.45 0.80
C GLY A 507 -11.93 -21.57 2.04
N TRP A 508 -11.87 -20.25 1.85
CA TRP A 508 -12.13 -19.27 2.89
C TRP A 508 -13.65 -19.10 3.04
N PHE A 509 -14.13 -19.14 4.26
CA PHE A 509 -15.51 -18.86 4.59
C PHE A 509 -15.57 -17.86 5.74
N THR A 510 -16.38 -16.81 5.59
CA THR A 510 -16.66 -15.84 6.66
C THR A 510 -18.13 -15.96 7.04
N ALA A 511 -18.42 -16.36 8.26
CA ALA A 511 -19.76 -16.40 8.81
C ALA A 511 -19.97 -15.22 9.76
N ILE A 512 -21.11 -14.54 9.63
CA ILE A 512 -21.58 -13.60 10.63
C ILE A 512 -22.52 -14.39 11.53
N LEU A 513 -22.13 -14.59 12.78
CA LEU A 513 -22.99 -15.25 13.75
C LEU A 513 -24.12 -14.31 14.20
N PRO A 514 -25.35 -14.81 14.32
CA PRO A 514 -26.43 -14.00 14.87
C PRO A 514 -26.07 -13.57 16.29
N ALA A 515 -26.26 -12.27 16.60
CA ALA A 515 -26.07 -11.76 17.95
C ALA A 515 -26.96 -12.52 18.92
N PRO A 516 -26.43 -13.05 20.03
CA PRO A 516 -27.27 -13.48 21.12
C PRO A 516 -28.00 -12.23 21.64
N ARG A 517 -29.31 -12.15 21.44
CA ARG A 517 -30.09 -10.91 21.67
C ARG A 517 -30.08 -10.42 23.13
N ASP A 518 -29.72 -11.30 24.08
CA ASP A 518 -29.85 -11.05 25.51
C ASP A 518 -28.58 -11.40 26.33
N VAL A 519 -27.42 -11.54 25.68
CA VAL A 519 -26.18 -11.94 26.37
C VAL A 519 -25.07 -10.93 26.08
N GLY A 520 -24.54 -10.32 27.12
CA GLY A 520 -23.47 -9.33 27.03
C GLY A 520 -22.58 -9.32 28.27
N PHE A 521 -21.45 -8.66 28.19
CA PHE A 521 -20.51 -8.53 29.27
C PHE A 521 -20.86 -7.37 30.21
N ALA A 522 -20.80 -7.62 31.52
CA ALA A 522 -20.78 -6.58 32.55
C ALA A 522 -19.39 -5.91 32.60
N PRO A 523 -19.27 -4.66 33.12
CA PRO A 523 -17.99 -4.04 33.36
C PRO A 523 -17.07 -4.90 34.26
N GLY A 524 -15.78 -4.96 33.91
CA GLY A 524 -14.75 -5.71 34.63
C GLY A 524 -14.31 -7.00 33.92
N ALA A 525 -13.73 -7.90 34.71
CA ALA A 525 -13.20 -9.16 34.17
C ALA A 525 -14.29 -10.19 33.92
N GLY A 526 -14.23 -10.85 32.74
CA GLY A 526 -15.15 -11.92 32.31
C GLY A 526 -14.44 -13.02 31.54
N LYS A 527 -15.23 -13.99 31.07
CA LYS A 527 -14.76 -15.12 30.25
C LYS A 527 -15.62 -15.24 28.99
N LEU A 528 -14.96 -15.46 27.86
CA LEU A 528 -15.62 -15.84 26.60
C LEU A 528 -15.23 -17.29 26.28
N LEU A 529 -16.22 -18.13 26.17
CA LEU A 529 -16.04 -19.53 25.83
C LEU A 529 -16.49 -19.75 24.38
N LEU A 530 -15.53 -20.00 23.49
CA LEU A 530 -15.80 -20.32 22.10
C LEU A 530 -15.81 -21.85 21.94
N THR A 531 -16.90 -22.41 21.47
CA THR A 531 -17.00 -23.83 21.14
C THR A 531 -16.89 -24.01 19.64
N VAL A 532 -15.77 -24.56 19.17
CA VAL A 532 -15.55 -24.91 17.77
C VAL A 532 -16.26 -26.24 17.50
N ALA A 533 -17.20 -26.28 16.57
CA ALA A 533 -17.98 -27.46 16.25
C ALA A 533 -17.71 -27.95 14.82
N ALA A 534 -17.31 -29.20 14.66
CA ALA A 534 -17.18 -29.86 13.37
C ALA A 534 -18.55 -30.05 12.70
N PRO A 535 -18.62 -30.04 11.34
CA PRO A 535 -19.85 -30.34 10.62
C PRO A 535 -20.41 -31.72 10.95
N GLU A 536 -21.69 -31.94 10.62
CA GLU A 536 -22.32 -33.22 10.80
C GLU A 536 -21.60 -34.32 9.99
N GLY A 537 -21.28 -35.43 10.63
CA GLY A 537 -20.51 -36.53 10.03
C GLY A 537 -19.00 -36.32 9.99
N MET A 538 -18.48 -35.29 10.67
CA MET A 538 -17.04 -35.00 10.75
C MET A 538 -16.58 -34.84 12.21
N GLU A 539 -15.28 -35.01 12.42
CA GLU A 539 -14.59 -34.80 13.69
C GLU A 539 -13.34 -33.93 13.51
N LEU A 540 -12.96 -33.20 14.56
CA LEU A 540 -11.70 -32.48 14.59
C LEU A 540 -10.55 -33.47 14.70
N SER A 541 -9.52 -33.30 13.86
CA SER A 541 -8.38 -34.22 13.82
C SER A 541 -7.54 -34.14 15.10
N ALA A 542 -7.44 -35.22 15.84
CA ALA A 542 -6.57 -35.33 17.01
C ALA A 542 -5.06 -35.24 16.66
N ALA A 543 -4.70 -35.49 15.40
CA ALA A 543 -3.32 -35.46 14.93
C ALA A 543 -2.88 -34.08 14.39
N SER A 544 -3.76 -33.09 14.38
CA SER A 544 -3.47 -31.77 13.77
C SER A 544 -3.76 -30.63 14.75
N PRO A 545 -2.82 -29.71 14.92
CA PRO A 545 -3.04 -28.54 15.76
C PRO A 545 -4.12 -27.63 15.16
N TRP A 546 -4.90 -27.00 16.01
CA TRP A 546 -5.75 -25.87 15.64
C TRP A 546 -5.15 -24.56 16.13
N SER A 547 -5.50 -23.47 15.48
CA SER A 547 -5.13 -22.12 15.91
C SER A 547 -6.27 -21.13 15.69
N ALA A 548 -6.39 -20.17 16.57
CA ALA A 548 -7.32 -19.06 16.45
C ALA A 548 -6.59 -17.73 16.70
N SER A 549 -6.78 -16.76 15.82
CA SER A 549 -6.45 -15.36 16.05
C SER A 549 -7.72 -14.58 16.35
N LEU A 550 -7.62 -13.64 17.28
CA LEU A 550 -8.76 -12.93 17.83
C LEU A 550 -8.46 -11.44 17.82
N GLU A 551 -9.35 -10.67 17.26
CA GLU A 551 -9.24 -9.22 17.16
C GLU A 551 -10.57 -8.57 17.56
N VAL A 552 -10.52 -7.59 18.46
CA VAL A 552 -11.69 -6.75 18.73
C VAL A 552 -11.78 -5.71 17.63
N SER A 553 -12.66 -5.96 16.66
CA SER A 553 -12.81 -5.13 15.46
C SER A 553 -13.63 -3.85 15.71
N ARG A 554 -14.35 -3.78 16.85
CA ARG A 554 -15.18 -2.64 17.20
C ARG A 554 -15.06 -2.33 18.70
N ARG A 555 -14.74 -1.08 19.04
CA ARG A 555 -14.63 -0.61 20.43
C ARG A 555 -13.52 -1.33 21.23
N SER A 556 -12.37 -1.54 20.61
CA SER A 556 -11.16 -2.05 21.27
C SER A 556 -10.67 -1.18 22.43
N ASP A 557 -11.12 0.09 22.49
CA ASP A 557 -10.93 1.00 23.61
C ASP A 557 -11.70 0.59 24.88
N LEU A 558 -12.77 -0.20 24.74
CA LEU A 558 -13.66 -0.59 25.83
C LEU A 558 -13.64 -2.08 26.14
N LEU A 559 -13.15 -2.90 25.22
CA LEU A 559 -13.11 -4.36 25.34
C LEU A 559 -11.72 -4.87 24.98
N GLN A 560 -11.12 -5.65 25.86
CA GLN A 560 -9.87 -6.38 25.62
C GLN A 560 -10.13 -7.86 25.74
N VAL A 561 -9.56 -8.65 24.84
CA VAL A 561 -9.64 -10.10 24.82
C VAL A 561 -8.23 -10.68 24.84
N ALA A 562 -7.96 -11.62 25.73
CA ALA A 562 -6.65 -12.23 25.84
C ALA A 562 -6.76 -13.77 25.98
N PRO A 563 -5.86 -14.53 25.34
CA PRO A 563 -4.82 -14.07 24.42
C PRO A 563 -5.40 -13.73 23.03
N GLU A 564 -4.78 -12.78 22.31
CA GLU A 564 -5.14 -12.42 20.93
C GLU A 564 -4.84 -13.54 19.93
N PHE A 565 -3.97 -14.45 20.28
CA PHE A 565 -3.67 -15.66 19.52
C PHE A 565 -3.61 -16.86 20.46
N THR A 566 -4.27 -17.94 20.06
CA THR A 566 -4.22 -19.21 20.80
C THR A 566 -4.09 -20.40 19.84
N ARG A 567 -3.45 -21.45 20.31
CA ARG A 567 -3.30 -22.71 19.58
C ARG A 567 -3.45 -23.88 20.55
N GLY A 568 -3.88 -25.00 20.04
CA GLY A 568 -3.99 -26.24 20.82
C GLY A 568 -3.94 -27.45 19.91
N GLU A 569 -3.85 -28.61 20.51
CA GLU A 569 -4.04 -29.90 19.84
C GLU A 569 -5.48 -30.31 20.04
N ALA A 570 -6.17 -30.67 18.97
CA ALA A 570 -7.52 -31.21 19.08
C ALA A 570 -7.47 -32.55 19.82
N ARG A 571 -8.38 -32.73 20.77
CA ARG A 571 -8.47 -34.00 21.54
C ARG A 571 -9.18 -35.12 20.77
N GLY A 572 -9.60 -34.79 19.54
CA GLY A 572 -10.48 -35.65 18.75
C GLY A 572 -11.94 -35.54 19.20
N GLY A 573 -12.86 -35.55 18.25
CA GLY A 573 -14.29 -35.48 18.53
C GLY A 573 -14.98 -34.33 17.80
N ARG A 574 -16.26 -34.10 18.11
CA ARG A 574 -17.11 -33.16 17.36
C ARG A 574 -16.96 -31.72 17.75
N SER A 575 -16.29 -31.40 18.86
CA SER A 575 -16.11 -30.03 19.29
C SER A 575 -14.90 -29.83 20.20
N GLU A 576 -14.30 -28.66 20.13
CA GLU A 576 -13.25 -28.15 21.03
C GLU A 576 -13.67 -26.82 21.65
N GLN A 577 -13.21 -26.56 22.88
CA GLN A 577 -13.54 -25.34 23.61
C GLN A 577 -12.31 -24.47 23.81
N ILE A 578 -12.44 -23.19 23.48
CA ILE A 578 -11.43 -22.15 23.67
C ILE A 578 -11.93 -21.21 24.77
N GLU A 579 -11.18 -21.09 25.86
CA GLU A 579 -11.46 -20.14 26.95
C GLU A 579 -10.60 -18.89 26.77
N LEU A 580 -11.26 -17.74 26.76
CA LEU A 580 -10.63 -16.42 26.62
C LEU A 580 -10.97 -15.56 27.84
N ARG A 581 -10.00 -14.79 28.30
CA ARG A 581 -10.23 -13.74 29.30
C ARG A 581 -10.69 -12.48 28.60
N VAL A 582 -11.70 -11.85 29.16
CA VAL A 582 -12.27 -10.60 28.64
C VAL A 582 -12.20 -9.57 29.74
N GLU A 583 -11.73 -8.38 29.42
CA GLU A 583 -11.75 -7.22 30.30
C GLU A 583 -12.50 -6.09 29.59
N SER A 584 -13.50 -5.54 30.27
CA SER A 584 -14.33 -4.48 29.67
C SER A 584 -14.45 -3.27 30.61
N GLN A 585 -14.34 -2.06 30.02
CA GLN A 585 -14.47 -0.79 30.72
C GLN A 585 -15.50 0.08 29.99
N HIS A 586 -16.72 0.16 30.50
CA HIS A 586 -17.80 0.94 29.92
C HIS A 586 -18.76 1.47 30.97
N LEU A 587 -19.36 2.63 30.69
CA LEU A 587 -20.30 3.31 31.59
C LEU A 587 -21.74 3.31 31.06
N TYR A 588 -21.98 2.79 29.87
CA TYR A 588 -23.26 2.70 29.19
C TYR A 588 -23.28 1.50 28.26
N ASP A 589 -24.45 1.06 27.84
CA ASP A 589 -24.60 -0.06 26.92
C ASP A 589 -23.97 0.26 25.56
N VAL A 590 -23.08 -0.61 25.07
CA VAL A 590 -22.34 -0.45 23.82
C VAL A 590 -22.28 -1.76 23.08
N ASP A 591 -22.45 -1.70 21.76
CA ASP A 591 -22.18 -2.82 20.87
C ASP A 591 -20.69 -2.88 20.52
N SER A 592 -20.12 -4.07 20.65
CA SER A 592 -18.75 -4.42 20.27
C SER A 592 -18.76 -5.58 19.27
N GLU A 593 -17.63 -5.89 18.68
CA GLU A 593 -17.50 -7.01 17.74
C GLU A 593 -16.12 -7.66 17.88
N LEU A 594 -16.11 -8.98 17.94
CA LEU A 594 -14.90 -9.81 17.94
C LEU A 594 -14.80 -10.54 16.59
N LEU A 595 -13.67 -10.39 15.92
CA LEU A 595 -13.29 -11.19 14.76
C LEU A 595 -12.46 -12.36 15.23
N VAL A 596 -12.86 -13.58 14.84
CA VAL A 596 -12.14 -14.84 15.14
C VAL A 596 -11.76 -15.49 13.83
N GLU A 597 -10.47 -15.61 13.55
CA GLU A 597 -9.97 -16.45 12.45
C GLU A 597 -9.51 -17.79 13.02
N LEU A 598 -10.14 -18.87 12.58
CA LEU A 598 -9.87 -20.21 13.05
C LEU A 598 -9.27 -21.07 11.93
N ARG A 599 -8.21 -21.81 12.26
CA ARG A 599 -7.63 -22.86 11.41
C ARG A 599 -7.69 -24.17 12.15
N ALA A 600 -8.21 -25.21 11.51
CA ALA A 600 -8.33 -26.54 12.05
C ALA A 600 -8.27 -27.58 10.93
N VAL A 601 -8.28 -28.86 11.28
CA VAL A 601 -8.46 -29.95 10.32
C VAL A 601 -9.67 -30.78 10.77
N ALA A 602 -10.65 -30.97 9.87
CA ALA A 602 -11.80 -31.78 10.08
C ALA A 602 -11.72 -33.06 9.22
N CYS A 603 -11.93 -34.23 9.82
CA CYS A 603 -11.86 -35.53 9.15
C CYS A 603 -13.23 -36.20 9.15
N ASP A 604 -13.49 -37.06 8.14
CA ASP A 604 -14.68 -37.92 8.11
C ASP A 604 -14.71 -38.84 9.34
N SER A 605 -15.80 -38.80 10.10
CA SER A 605 -15.95 -39.55 11.34
C SER A 605 -16.17 -41.05 11.14
N VAL A 606 -16.53 -41.48 9.90
CA VAL A 606 -16.88 -42.88 9.64
C VAL A 606 -15.67 -43.72 9.21
N HIS A 607 -14.77 -43.13 8.42
CA HIS A 607 -13.66 -43.89 7.85
C HIS A 607 -12.28 -43.25 8.08
N HIS A 608 -12.20 -42.05 8.65
CA HIS A 608 -10.96 -41.24 8.76
C HIS A 608 -10.14 -41.15 7.44
N ALA A 609 -10.81 -41.44 6.31
CA ALA A 609 -10.16 -41.61 5.02
C ALA A 609 -9.89 -40.26 4.31
N ALA A 610 -10.60 -39.22 4.70
CA ALA A 610 -10.41 -37.88 4.15
C ALA A 610 -10.39 -36.83 5.27
N CYS A 611 -9.30 -36.06 5.32
CA CYS A 611 -9.14 -34.93 6.23
C CYS A 611 -9.02 -33.62 5.42
N TYR A 612 -9.75 -32.63 5.82
CA TYR A 612 -9.86 -31.34 5.13
C TYR A 612 -9.30 -30.23 6.02
N PRO A 613 -8.27 -29.49 5.58
CA PRO A 613 -7.86 -28.28 6.26
C PRO A 613 -8.98 -27.24 6.15
N VAL A 614 -9.35 -26.63 7.26
CA VAL A 614 -10.43 -25.67 7.36
C VAL A 614 -9.88 -24.35 7.83
N LYS A 615 -10.22 -23.27 7.15
CA LYS A 615 -10.01 -21.91 7.61
C LYS A 615 -11.35 -21.18 7.56
N ASN A 616 -11.85 -20.81 8.73
CA ASN A 616 -13.09 -20.06 8.87
C ASN A 616 -12.84 -18.75 9.62
N SER A 617 -13.53 -17.69 9.21
CA SER A 617 -13.58 -16.42 9.93
C SER A 617 -14.98 -16.19 10.46
N PHE A 618 -15.08 -15.76 11.73
CA PHE A 618 -16.34 -15.49 12.38
C PHE A 618 -16.37 -14.06 12.91
N ARG A 619 -17.45 -13.35 12.64
CA ARG A 619 -17.76 -12.08 13.29
C ARG A 619 -18.76 -12.35 14.40
N ILE A 620 -18.37 -12.04 15.62
CA ILE A 620 -19.16 -12.28 16.82
C ILE A 620 -19.56 -10.92 17.37
N PRO A 621 -20.83 -10.49 17.16
CA PRO A 621 -21.33 -9.30 17.79
C PRO A 621 -21.45 -9.52 19.30
N LEU A 622 -20.90 -8.60 20.09
CA LEU A 622 -20.90 -8.62 21.54
C LEU A 622 -21.62 -7.37 22.07
N ARG A 623 -22.39 -7.50 23.14
CA ARG A 623 -22.94 -6.37 23.86
C ARG A 623 -22.19 -6.15 25.15
N LEU A 624 -21.87 -4.91 25.44
CA LEU A 624 -21.34 -4.47 26.73
C LEU A 624 -22.50 -3.81 27.47
N LEU A 625 -22.98 -4.45 28.55
CA LEU A 625 -24.20 -4.07 29.28
C LEU A 625 -23.84 -3.47 30.65
N ARG A 626 -24.26 -2.25 30.92
CA ARG A 626 -23.94 -1.52 32.15
C ARG A 626 -24.39 -2.25 33.43
N ASP A 627 -25.63 -2.75 33.44
CA ASP A 627 -26.28 -3.17 34.69
C ASP A 627 -26.73 -4.63 34.73
N ALA A 628 -26.62 -5.39 33.61
CA ALA A 628 -27.19 -6.75 33.50
C ALA A 628 -26.32 -7.75 32.75
N GLY A 629 -25.03 -7.47 32.56
CA GLY A 629 -24.13 -8.34 31.82
C GLY A 629 -23.71 -9.60 32.59
N GLN A 630 -23.46 -10.67 31.86
CA GLN A 630 -22.89 -11.90 32.41
C GLN A 630 -21.36 -11.79 32.48
N ARG A 631 -20.74 -12.50 33.40
CA ARG A 631 -19.30 -12.63 33.48
C ARG A 631 -18.75 -13.77 32.61
N GLU A 632 -19.62 -14.59 32.04
CA GLU A 632 -19.27 -15.69 31.14
C GLU A 632 -20.25 -15.67 29.96
N VAL A 633 -19.69 -15.58 28.75
CA VAL A 633 -20.44 -15.61 27.49
C VAL A 633 -19.97 -16.83 26.69
N ARG A 634 -20.91 -17.59 26.14
CA ARG A 634 -20.65 -18.81 25.35
C ARG A 634 -21.11 -18.59 23.92
N VAL A 635 -20.23 -18.90 22.95
CA VAL A 635 -20.51 -18.80 21.51
C VAL A 635 -20.05 -20.07 20.82
N THR A 636 -20.91 -20.65 19.98
CA THR A 636 -20.56 -21.80 19.15
C THR A 636 -20.14 -21.33 17.76
N LEU A 637 -18.99 -21.80 17.31
CA LEU A 637 -18.41 -21.53 16.00
C LEU A 637 -18.60 -22.79 15.12
N PRO A 638 -19.62 -22.85 14.25
CA PRO A 638 -19.83 -23.98 13.36
C PRO A 638 -18.81 -23.94 12.23
N LEU A 639 -17.98 -24.96 12.10
CA LEU A 639 -17.07 -25.08 10.98
C LEU A 639 -17.82 -25.44 9.69
N GLU A 640 -17.44 -24.83 8.60
CA GLU A 640 -17.85 -25.24 7.26
C GLU A 640 -16.67 -25.87 6.53
N VAL A 641 -16.88 -27.08 6.02
CA VAL A 641 -15.94 -27.82 5.20
C VAL A 641 -16.47 -27.83 3.78
N ARG A 642 -15.73 -27.27 2.84
CA ARG A 642 -16.01 -27.47 1.42
C ARG A 642 -15.27 -28.73 0.95
N LYS A 643 -16.06 -29.73 0.56
CA LYS A 643 -15.56 -31.00 -0.04
C LYS A 643 -15.04 -30.78 -1.44
#